data_1a246242546740e900b50034f96cf096
#
_entry.id   1a246242546740e900b50034f96cf096
#
_cell.length_a   1.000
_cell.length_b   1.000
_cell.length_c   1.000
_cell.angle_alpha   90.00
_cell.angle_beta   90.00
_cell.angle_gamma   90.00
#
_symmetry.space_group_name_H-M   'P 1'
#
loop_
_entity.id
_entity.type
_entity.pdbx_description
1 polymer ?
#
loop_
_entity_poly.entity_id
_entity_poly.type
_entity_poly.pdbx_seq_one_letter_code
_entity_poly.pdbx_strand_id
1 'polypeptide(L)'
;MSTTSKNLIIVESPAKAKTIEKFLGKDYQVLSSRGHIRDLSKKDLTIDSKGRFEPEYEVPDEKLPLVKELKKAAGQASMVWLASDEDREGEAISWHLYEVLGLKPDNTRRIVFHEITKDAIVHAIENPRDIDINLVDAQQARRVLDRIVGFELSPILWKKIKPSLSAGRVQSVAVRLIVERENEIKAFVPEEYYRVTAEMAAPDGSAVKLELARRIPSHKDAIALLDALKDATFTVTDINVKPVKKSPAPPFTTSTLQQEASRKLGFTVSQTMLVAQKLYEAGHITYMRTDSLNLSSLAISTISREIRETLGERYLKVRKYHTRSKGAQEAHEAIRPTYINKHAIEGTAQEKKLYNLIWKRTIASQMADAELERTTVDVMPRSGSGNDVNARFTTDGEVIKFDGFLKVYIESHDDDDRDGTPAFGDSALLPPLKTGDVLTADKIVAQERFTQQPPRYTEASLVKKMEELGIGRPSTYAPTISTIQVRQYVEKGEKEGTPRDVRVMTLKGGKIKETMRHETFGAERGKLIPTDIGIVVNDFLTSNFPNILDYNFTADIEEKFDQIAEGRTEWHHEIARFYDVFHPEVEKAEKTRTEHKVGERLLGTDPVSGKPVSVKVGRYGPVVQIGDVNSDEKPRFASLQSDQSIFDITLEQALKLFELPRTLGSYEDAEVTVAVGRFGPYVKHKGKFVSIPAGQSPAAITLDEAVELIVSKRDAESKKVVKVFDDEPDLQILNGRYGVYISYKKSNYKIPKTISDPAALTLAECMEIINNQPAKKAVRRKK
;
A
#
# COMPACT_ATOMS: atom_id res chain seq x y z
N MET A 1 -47.48 -1.98 25.68
CA MET A 1 -46.69 -1.16 26.62
C MET A 1 -45.26 -1.17 26.12
N SER A 2 -44.76 -0.05 25.60
CA SER A 2 -43.37 0.09 25.21
C SER A 2 -42.53 0.05 26.47
N THR A 3 -41.73 -1.01 26.67
CA THR A 3 -40.75 -1.08 27.75
C THR A 3 -39.69 -0.02 27.45
N THR A 4 -39.79 1.12 28.14
CA THR A 4 -38.76 2.16 28.13
C THR A 4 -37.46 1.52 28.65
N SER A 5 -36.49 1.34 27.80
CA SER A 5 -35.15 0.87 28.18
C SER A 5 -34.55 1.89 29.16
N LYS A 6 -34.09 1.42 30.32
CA LYS A 6 -33.52 2.31 31.35
C LYS A 6 -32.17 2.89 30.93
N ASN A 7 -31.44 2.24 30.03
CA ASN A 7 -30.10 2.60 29.59
C ASN A 7 -30.03 2.66 28.05
N LEU A 8 -29.43 3.71 27.55
CA LEU A 8 -29.10 3.86 26.12
C LEU A 8 -27.57 3.83 25.93
N ILE A 9 -27.07 2.91 25.12
CA ILE A 9 -25.68 2.89 24.72
C ILE A 9 -25.59 3.41 23.27
N ILE A 10 -24.69 4.39 23.01
CA ILE A 10 -24.47 4.92 21.67
C ILE A 10 -23.04 4.59 21.26
N VAL A 11 -22.91 3.86 20.15
CA VAL A 11 -21.64 3.47 19.51
C VAL A 11 -21.51 4.10 18.13
N GLU A 12 -20.33 4.05 17.50
CA GLU A 12 -20.11 4.66 16.19
C GLU A 12 -20.59 3.81 15.01
N SER A 13 -20.72 2.47 15.16
CA SER A 13 -21.09 1.62 14.02
C SER A 13 -22.28 0.69 14.30
N PRO A 14 -23.16 0.42 13.31
CA PRO A 14 -24.28 -0.51 13.47
C PRO A 14 -23.84 -1.96 13.74
N ALA A 15 -22.66 -2.37 13.26
CA ALA A 15 -22.13 -3.71 13.48
C ALA A 15 -21.71 -3.88 14.94
N LYS A 16 -21.00 -2.89 15.51
CA LYS A 16 -20.64 -2.82 16.92
C LYS A 16 -21.88 -2.83 17.82
N ALA A 17 -22.93 -2.07 17.45
CA ALA A 17 -24.18 -2.05 18.19
C ALA A 17 -24.79 -3.45 18.31
N LYS A 18 -24.89 -4.18 17.20
CA LYS A 18 -25.43 -5.56 17.16
C LYS A 18 -24.61 -6.55 18.00
N THR A 19 -23.30 -6.37 18.04
CA THR A 19 -22.41 -7.25 18.81
C THR A 19 -22.57 -7.00 20.31
N ILE A 20 -22.61 -5.74 20.74
CA ILE A 20 -22.78 -5.35 22.15
C ILE A 20 -24.17 -5.70 22.67
N GLU A 21 -25.20 -5.49 21.87
CA GLU A 21 -26.59 -5.81 22.26
C GLU A 21 -26.77 -7.29 22.65
N LYS A 22 -26.00 -8.22 22.02
CA LYS A 22 -26.03 -9.65 22.36
C LYS A 22 -25.49 -9.96 23.78
N PHE A 23 -24.64 -9.10 24.32
CA PHE A 23 -24.00 -9.29 25.62
C PHE A 23 -24.81 -8.70 26.76
N LEU A 24 -25.69 -7.73 26.46
CA LEU A 24 -26.45 -6.98 27.44
C LEU A 24 -27.89 -7.45 27.46
N GLY A 25 -28.55 -7.30 28.62
CA GLY A 25 -29.93 -7.68 28.82
C GLY A 25 -30.93 -6.63 28.29
N LYS A 26 -32.23 -6.88 28.50
CA LYS A 26 -33.34 -6.04 28.02
C LYS A 26 -33.39 -4.62 28.63
N ASP A 27 -32.57 -4.36 29.65
CA ASP A 27 -32.47 -3.04 30.29
C ASP A 27 -31.61 -2.06 29.46
N TYR A 28 -30.95 -2.52 28.38
CA TYR A 28 -30.11 -1.73 27.53
C TYR A 28 -30.64 -1.70 26.10
N GLN A 29 -30.69 -0.50 25.54
CA GLN A 29 -30.86 -0.27 24.10
C GLN A 29 -29.54 0.18 23.51
N VAL A 30 -29.10 -0.44 22.41
CA VAL A 30 -27.86 -0.05 21.75
C VAL A 30 -28.15 0.55 20.39
N LEU A 31 -27.72 1.81 20.17
CA LEU A 31 -27.90 2.53 18.91
C LEU A 31 -26.53 2.97 18.35
N SER A 32 -26.53 3.34 17.09
CA SER A 32 -25.30 3.79 16.42
C SER A 32 -25.43 5.21 15.88
N SER A 33 -24.41 6.04 16.09
CA SER A 33 -24.25 7.37 15.47
C SER A 33 -23.85 7.31 13.99
N ARG A 34 -23.48 6.13 13.49
CA ARG A 34 -22.94 5.92 12.12
C ARG A 34 -21.77 6.87 11.83
N GLY A 35 -20.79 6.92 12.74
CA GLY A 35 -19.65 7.84 12.72
C GLY A 35 -19.98 9.22 13.29
N HIS A 36 -19.23 10.25 12.86
CA HIS A 36 -19.47 11.63 13.29
C HIS A 36 -20.86 12.12 12.90
N ILE A 37 -21.52 12.84 13.82
CA ILE A 37 -22.85 13.43 13.61
C ILE A 37 -22.79 14.91 13.24
N ARG A 38 -21.66 15.58 13.50
CA ARG A 38 -21.38 16.96 13.05
C ARG A 38 -19.96 17.05 12.52
N ASP A 39 -19.69 18.02 11.65
CA ASP A 39 -18.39 18.29 11.07
C ASP A 39 -18.26 19.78 10.75
N LEU A 40 -17.05 20.24 10.40
CA LEU A 40 -16.81 21.57 9.85
C LEU A 40 -17.51 21.72 8.50
N SER A 41 -18.10 22.89 8.22
CA SER A 41 -18.74 23.17 6.93
C SER A 41 -17.75 22.98 5.78
N LYS A 42 -18.21 22.44 4.67
CA LYS A 42 -17.38 22.23 3.47
C LYS A 42 -17.21 23.50 2.63
N LYS A 43 -17.99 24.53 2.86
CA LYS A 43 -18.05 25.73 2.02
C LYS A 43 -16.98 26.76 2.35
N ASP A 44 -16.69 26.94 3.63
CA ASP A 44 -15.81 27.99 4.13
C ASP A 44 -14.73 27.44 5.07
N LEU A 45 -13.76 28.26 5.44
CA LEU A 45 -12.72 27.92 6.40
C LEU A 45 -13.35 27.49 7.75
N THR A 46 -14.41 28.17 8.16
CA THR A 46 -15.20 27.91 9.39
C THR A 46 -14.34 27.86 10.67
N ILE A 47 -13.28 28.65 10.70
CA ILE A 47 -12.35 28.77 11.81
C ILE A 47 -12.05 30.27 11.98
N ASP A 48 -12.16 30.77 13.18
CA ASP A 48 -11.78 32.14 13.50
C ASP A 48 -10.25 32.29 13.55
N SER A 49 -9.63 32.54 12.39
CA SER A 49 -8.17 32.70 12.28
C SER A 49 -7.62 34.01 12.86
N LYS A 50 -8.51 34.96 13.23
CA LYS A 50 -8.13 36.22 13.87
C LYS A 50 -8.35 36.24 15.38
N GLY A 51 -8.97 35.21 15.93
CA GLY A 51 -9.26 35.05 17.34
C GLY A 51 -8.58 33.83 17.96
N ARG A 52 -9.40 32.93 18.50
CA ARG A 52 -8.92 31.73 19.19
C ARG A 52 -8.82 30.49 18.33
N PHE A 53 -9.03 30.59 17.03
CA PHE A 53 -9.09 29.44 16.11
C PHE A 53 -10.23 28.47 16.41
N GLU A 54 -11.32 28.95 17.04
CA GLU A 54 -12.48 28.13 17.36
C GLU A 54 -13.15 27.62 16.08
N PRO A 55 -13.42 26.31 15.99
CA PRO A 55 -14.09 25.74 14.85
C PRO A 55 -15.62 25.84 14.96
N GLU A 56 -16.27 26.21 13.86
CA GLU A 56 -17.72 26.17 13.76
C GLU A 56 -18.18 24.81 13.21
N TYR A 57 -18.90 24.06 14.03
CA TYR A 57 -19.45 22.76 13.66
C TYR A 57 -20.90 22.84 13.22
N GLU A 58 -21.25 22.13 12.15
CA GLU A 58 -22.62 21.96 11.67
C GLU A 58 -23.01 20.48 11.62
N VAL A 59 -24.31 20.20 11.79
CA VAL A 59 -24.86 18.87 11.55
C VAL A 59 -25.25 18.78 10.07
N PRO A 60 -24.61 17.91 9.27
CA PRO A 60 -24.98 17.74 7.87
C PRO A 60 -26.45 17.33 7.70
N ASP A 61 -27.13 17.85 6.66
CA ASP A 61 -28.54 17.58 6.40
C ASP A 61 -28.87 16.08 6.38
N GLU A 62 -27.99 15.27 5.84
CA GLU A 62 -28.11 13.81 5.79
C GLU A 62 -28.11 13.13 7.17
N LYS A 63 -27.58 13.81 8.20
CA LYS A 63 -27.50 13.32 9.58
C LYS A 63 -28.67 13.78 10.45
N LEU A 64 -29.43 14.81 10.04
CA LEU A 64 -30.56 15.34 10.83
C LEU A 64 -31.59 14.28 11.23
N PRO A 65 -32.01 13.33 10.35
CA PRO A 65 -32.94 12.28 10.76
C PRO A 65 -32.40 11.40 11.87
N LEU A 66 -31.10 11.02 11.78
CA LEU A 66 -30.42 10.20 12.78
C LEU A 66 -30.28 10.94 14.11
N VAL A 67 -29.90 12.21 14.09
CA VAL A 67 -29.81 13.05 15.29
C VAL A 67 -31.19 13.14 16.00
N LYS A 68 -32.27 13.29 15.23
CA LYS A 68 -33.63 13.31 15.77
C LYS A 68 -34.03 11.98 16.45
N GLU A 69 -33.64 10.86 15.84
CA GLU A 69 -33.82 9.52 16.38
C GLU A 69 -33.07 9.35 17.72
N LEU A 70 -31.76 9.66 17.71
CA LEU A 70 -30.90 9.56 18.89
C LEU A 70 -31.37 10.50 20.01
N LYS A 71 -31.77 11.72 19.69
CA LYS A 71 -32.29 12.70 20.65
C LYS A 71 -33.59 12.20 21.34
N LYS A 72 -34.50 11.58 20.56
CA LYS A 72 -35.68 10.94 21.08
C LYS A 72 -35.35 9.78 22.03
N ALA A 73 -34.45 8.92 21.65
CA ALA A 73 -34.03 7.77 22.47
C ALA A 73 -33.33 8.23 23.76
N ALA A 74 -32.43 9.23 23.65
CA ALA A 74 -31.73 9.80 24.82
C ALA A 74 -32.70 10.45 25.82
N GLY A 75 -33.76 11.15 25.34
CA GLY A 75 -34.78 11.74 26.19
C GLY A 75 -35.67 10.72 26.89
N GLN A 76 -35.68 9.48 26.45
CA GLN A 76 -36.45 8.37 27.08
C GLN A 76 -35.58 7.50 28.00
N ALA A 77 -34.28 7.62 27.94
CA ALA A 77 -33.34 6.84 28.75
C ALA A 77 -33.07 7.50 30.08
N SER A 78 -32.91 6.71 31.13
CA SER A 78 -32.48 7.18 32.46
C SER A 78 -30.99 7.49 32.48
N MET A 79 -30.21 6.72 31.73
CA MET A 79 -28.76 6.87 31.59
C MET A 79 -28.33 6.69 30.12
N VAL A 80 -27.45 7.56 29.65
CA VAL A 80 -26.86 7.49 28.33
C VAL A 80 -25.36 7.14 28.45
N TRP A 81 -24.97 6.07 27.78
CA TRP A 81 -23.61 5.57 27.76
C TRP A 81 -22.98 5.85 26.39
N LEU A 82 -21.93 6.67 26.35
CA LEU A 82 -21.16 6.97 25.13
C LEU A 82 -20.05 5.95 25.02
N ALA A 83 -20.14 5.07 24.02
CA ALA A 83 -19.32 3.87 23.87
C ALA A 83 -18.62 3.82 22.50
N SER A 84 -18.19 4.98 21.98
CA SER A 84 -17.31 5.07 20.81
C SER A 84 -15.92 4.51 21.10
N ASP A 85 -15.11 4.30 20.05
CA ASP A 85 -13.76 3.77 20.17
C ASP A 85 -12.90 4.59 21.16
N GLU A 86 -11.81 4.00 21.62
CA GLU A 86 -10.96 4.60 22.66
C GLU A 86 -9.94 5.61 22.11
N ASP A 87 -9.87 5.80 20.79
CA ASP A 87 -8.98 6.78 20.18
C ASP A 87 -9.55 8.21 20.20
N ARG A 88 -8.75 9.19 19.81
CA ARG A 88 -9.14 10.62 19.76
C ARG A 88 -10.38 10.87 18.90
N GLU A 89 -10.55 10.10 17.81
CA GLU A 89 -11.72 10.22 16.93
C GLU A 89 -12.98 9.75 17.64
N GLY A 90 -12.90 8.62 18.36
CA GLY A 90 -14.01 8.12 19.18
C GLY A 90 -14.36 9.08 20.33
N GLU A 91 -13.36 9.69 20.97
CA GLU A 91 -13.60 10.68 22.04
C GLU A 91 -14.31 11.92 21.48
N ALA A 92 -13.88 12.41 20.32
CA ALA A 92 -14.55 13.52 19.63
C ALA A 92 -15.98 13.17 19.20
N ILE A 93 -16.24 11.93 18.76
CA ILE A 93 -17.61 11.46 18.45
C ILE A 93 -18.47 11.50 19.69
N SER A 94 -17.98 11.04 20.84
CA SER A 94 -18.69 11.08 22.13
C SER A 94 -18.98 12.52 22.54
N TRP A 95 -18.03 13.43 22.44
CA TRP A 95 -18.22 14.84 22.73
C TRP A 95 -19.24 15.50 21.80
N HIS A 96 -19.17 15.23 20.49
CA HIS A 96 -20.16 15.73 19.53
C HIS A 96 -21.58 15.21 19.83
N LEU A 97 -21.71 13.96 20.25
CA LEU A 97 -22.99 13.41 20.67
C LEU A 97 -23.50 14.11 21.93
N TYR A 98 -22.61 14.32 22.92
CA TYR A 98 -22.96 15.00 24.17
C TYR A 98 -23.54 16.40 23.89
N GLU A 99 -22.85 17.18 23.07
CA GLU A 99 -23.27 18.54 22.69
C GLU A 99 -24.56 18.56 21.86
N VAL A 100 -24.61 17.82 20.76
CA VAL A 100 -25.73 17.84 19.81
C VAL A 100 -27.00 17.29 20.41
N LEU A 101 -26.94 16.27 21.25
CA LEU A 101 -28.10 15.68 21.90
C LEU A 101 -28.55 16.48 23.12
N GLY A 102 -27.73 17.43 23.64
CA GLY A 102 -27.99 18.21 24.85
C GLY A 102 -28.00 17.33 26.08
N LEU A 103 -27.05 16.41 26.20
CA LEU A 103 -26.94 15.50 27.33
C LEU A 103 -26.49 16.25 28.59
N LYS A 104 -26.74 15.66 29.76
CA LYS A 104 -26.37 16.25 31.06
C LYS A 104 -25.35 15.37 31.77
N PRO A 105 -24.44 15.97 32.58
CA PRO A 105 -23.43 15.18 33.30
C PRO A 105 -24.07 14.13 34.25
N ASP A 106 -25.23 14.42 34.83
CA ASP A 106 -25.88 13.54 35.81
C ASP A 106 -26.36 12.22 35.20
N ASN A 107 -26.73 12.23 33.91
CA ASN A 107 -27.29 11.08 33.22
C ASN A 107 -26.44 10.60 32.04
N THR A 108 -25.20 11.00 31.96
CA THR A 108 -24.30 10.61 30.88
C THR A 108 -22.98 10.05 31.42
N ARG A 109 -22.52 8.97 30.86
CA ARG A 109 -21.20 8.35 31.16
C ARG A 109 -20.47 7.96 29.88
N ARG A 110 -19.17 8.03 29.91
CA ARG A 110 -18.27 7.53 28.88
C ARG A 110 -17.74 6.17 29.29
N ILE A 111 -17.81 5.17 28.41
CA ILE A 111 -17.17 3.86 28.59
C ILE A 111 -16.23 3.56 27.45
N VAL A 112 -15.08 2.99 27.78
CA VAL A 112 -14.02 2.61 26.83
C VAL A 112 -13.63 1.15 27.03
N PHE A 113 -13.30 0.47 25.95
CA PHE A 113 -12.88 -0.93 25.98
C PHE A 113 -12.00 -1.22 24.75
N HIS A 114 -10.93 -2.00 24.96
CA HIS A 114 -9.99 -2.38 23.91
C HIS A 114 -10.49 -3.55 23.04
N GLU A 115 -11.51 -4.27 23.53
CA GLU A 115 -12.09 -5.42 22.85
C GLU A 115 -13.60 -5.51 23.07
N ILE A 116 -14.31 -6.06 22.11
CA ILE A 116 -15.77 -6.23 22.19
C ILE A 116 -16.07 -7.65 22.67
N THR A 117 -15.88 -7.86 23.98
CA THR A 117 -16.25 -9.08 24.69
C THR A 117 -17.25 -8.76 25.79
N LYS A 118 -18.00 -9.77 26.26
CA LYS A 118 -18.98 -9.57 27.34
C LYS A 118 -18.32 -9.00 28.59
N ASP A 119 -17.18 -9.59 28.98
CA ASP A 119 -16.49 -9.22 30.22
C ASP A 119 -15.92 -7.79 30.13
N ALA A 120 -15.34 -7.42 28.99
CA ALA A 120 -14.83 -6.07 28.78
C ALA A 120 -15.94 -5.01 28.79
N ILE A 121 -17.10 -5.30 28.19
CA ILE A 121 -18.25 -4.39 28.17
C ILE A 121 -18.85 -4.22 29.57
N VAL A 122 -19.05 -5.31 30.31
CA VAL A 122 -19.55 -5.26 31.68
C VAL A 122 -18.59 -4.49 32.57
N HIS A 123 -17.29 -4.79 32.49
CA HIS A 123 -16.26 -4.07 33.23
C HIS A 123 -16.25 -2.56 32.92
N ALA A 124 -16.42 -2.18 31.66
CA ALA A 124 -16.48 -0.78 31.25
C ALA A 124 -17.73 -0.06 31.80
N ILE A 125 -18.89 -0.74 31.88
CA ILE A 125 -20.10 -0.20 32.49
C ILE A 125 -19.93 -0.03 33.99
N GLU A 126 -19.23 -0.94 34.66
CA GLU A 126 -18.94 -0.87 36.09
C GLU A 126 -17.90 0.20 36.44
N ASN A 127 -17.03 0.56 35.49
CA ASN A 127 -15.95 1.53 35.65
C ASN A 127 -16.03 2.66 34.59
N PRO A 128 -17.12 3.45 34.60
CA PRO A 128 -17.28 4.54 33.66
C PRO A 128 -16.36 5.72 34.00
N ARG A 129 -16.12 6.57 33.03
CA ARG A 129 -15.44 7.86 33.20
C ARG A 129 -16.24 9.00 32.57
N ASP A 130 -15.75 10.20 32.70
CA ASP A 130 -16.22 11.35 31.93
C ASP A 130 -15.51 11.40 30.55
N ILE A 131 -16.00 12.28 29.66
CA ILE A 131 -15.33 12.56 28.39
C ILE A 131 -13.99 13.22 28.68
N ASP A 132 -12.94 12.69 28.06
CA ASP A 132 -11.60 13.25 28.17
C ASP A 132 -11.44 14.45 27.20
N ILE A 133 -11.52 15.66 27.74
CA ILE A 133 -11.46 16.89 26.96
C ILE A 133 -10.09 17.07 26.32
N ASN A 134 -9.01 16.59 26.93
CA ASN A 134 -7.67 16.69 26.32
C ASN A 134 -7.57 15.86 25.02
N LEU A 135 -8.19 14.67 25.00
CA LEU A 135 -8.29 13.87 23.78
C LEU A 135 -9.16 14.56 22.71
N VAL A 136 -10.27 15.19 23.13
CA VAL A 136 -11.12 15.99 22.24
C VAL A 136 -10.31 17.15 21.65
N ASP A 137 -9.59 17.90 22.48
CA ASP A 137 -8.77 19.03 22.07
C ASP A 137 -7.64 18.63 21.11
N ALA A 138 -7.02 17.49 21.34
CA ALA A 138 -6.01 16.96 20.42
C ALA A 138 -6.61 16.61 19.04
N GLN A 139 -7.83 16.07 19.00
CA GLN A 139 -8.55 15.82 17.74
C GLN A 139 -8.97 17.13 17.09
N GLN A 140 -9.48 18.11 17.85
CA GLN A 140 -9.83 19.43 17.33
C GLN A 140 -8.60 20.15 16.76
N ALA A 141 -7.49 20.19 17.50
CA ALA A 141 -6.24 20.78 17.04
C ALA A 141 -5.82 20.23 15.69
N ARG A 142 -5.83 18.90 15.55
CA ARG A 142 -5.54 18.23 14.29
C ARG A 142 -6.51 18.65 13.19
N ARG A 143 -7.82 18.64 13.48
CA ARG A 143 -8.87 18.97 12.53
C ARG A 143 -8.75 20.40 12.02
N VAL A 144 -8.50 21.34 12.96
CA VAL A 144 -8.31 22.76 12.68
C VAL A 144 -7.06 22.99 11.85
N LEU A 145 -5.92 22.42 12.24
CA LEU A 145 -4.67 22.59 11.52
C LEU A 145 -4.74 22.04 10.09
N ASP A 146 -5.22 20.80 9.93
CA ASP A 146 -5.37 20.19 8.60
C ASP A 146 -6.36 20.97 7.72
N ARG A 147 -7.37 21.60 8.33
CA ARG A 147 -8.31 22.50 7.65
C ARG A 147 -7.65 23.77 7.16
N ILE A 148 -6.88 24.46 8.03
CA ILE A 148 -6.13 25.67 7.67
C ILE A 148 -5.19 25.37 6.52
N VAL A 149 -4.33 24.38 6.64
CA VAL A 149 -3.38 23.99 5.60
C VAL A 149 -4.09 23.69 4.28
N GLY A 150 -5.15 22.90 4.32
CA GLY A 150 -5.89 22.51 3.12
C GLY A 150 -6.58 23.70 2.42
N PHE A 151 -7.19 24.60 3.18
CA PHE A 151 -7.93 25.76 2.65
C PHE A 151 -7.02 26.89 2.19
N GLU A 152 -5.86 27.07 2.77
CA GLU A 152 -4.93 28.11 2.33
C GLU A 152 -4.02 27.66 1.18
N LEU A 153 -3.53 26.41 1.18
CA LEU A 153 -2.67 25.92 0.11
C LEU A 153 -3.42 25.54 -1.18
N SER A 154 -4.62 24.96 -1.08
CA SER A 154 -5.32 24.47 -2.27
C SER A 154 -5.67 25.58 -3.27
N PRO A 155 -6.16 26.76 -2.87
CA PRO A 155 -6.39 27.88 -3.79
C PRO A 155 -5.12 28.36 -4.50
N ILE A 156 -3.97 28.34 -3.82
CA ILE A 156 -2.68 28.70 -4.43
C ILE A 156 -2.34 27.71 -5.55
N LEU A 157 -2.49 26.40 -5.28
CA LEU A 157 -2.29 25.37 -6.30
C LEU A 157 -3.24 25.56 -7.50
N TRP A 158 -4.49 25.97 -7.25
CA TRP A 158 -5.45 26.21 -8.34
C TRP A 158 -5.05 27.41 -9.21
N LYS A 159 -4.55 28.46 -8.59
CA LYS A 159 -4.10 29.68 -9.26
C LYS A 159 -2.80 29.46 -10.03
N LYS A 160 -1.84 28.77 -9.43
CA LYS A 160 -0.47 28.62 -9.94
C LYS A 160 -0.29 27.43 -10.88
N ILE A 161 -1.02 26.33 -10.67
CA ILE A 161 -0.87 25.08 -11.44
C ILE A 161 -2.16 24.80 -12.21
N LYS A 162 -3.18 24.20 -11.55
CA LYS A 162 -4.48 23.94 -12.15
C LYS A 162 -5.59 23.76 -11.10
N PRO A 163 -6.89 23.99 -11.47
CA PRO A 163 -8.01 23.75 -10.56
C PRO A 163 -8.10 22.32 -10.04
N SER A 164 -8.77 22.15 -8.91
CA SER A 164 -9.07 20.86 -8.24
C SER A 164 -7.87 20.12 -7.63
N LEU A 165 -6.69 20.74 -7.55
CA LEU A 165 -5.59 20.23 -6.77
C LEU A 165 -5.83 20.52 -5.28
N SER A 166 -5.19 19.75 -4.43
CA SER A 166 -5.25 19.98 -2.98
C SER A 166 -3.95 19.58 -2.30
N ALA A 167 -3.59 20.33 -1.31
CA ALA A 167 -2.48 20.01 -0.42
C ALA A 167 -3.00 19.63 0.97
N GLY A 168 -2.18 18.94 1.72
CA GLY A 168 -2.42 18.63 3.11
C GLY A 168 -1.11 18.15 3.75
N ARG A 169 -0.91 18.45 5.00
CA ARG A 169 0.34 18.25 5.73
C ARG A 169 0.93 16.85 5.53
N VAL A 170 0.24 15.81 5.95
CA VAL A 170 0.74 14.43 5.88
C VAL A 170 0.78 13.90 4.43
N GLN A 171 -0.24 14.20 3.63
CA GLN A 171 -0.31 13.70 2.25
C GLN A 171 0.78 14.29 1.35
N SER A 172 1.10 15.58 1.50
CA SER A 172 2.13 16.23 0.67
C SER A 172 3.52 15.69 1.00
N VAL A 173 3.77 15.42 2.27
CA VAL A 173 5.01 14.78 2.72
C VAL A 173 5.11 13.33 2.24
N ALA A 174 4.01 12.58 2.21
CA ALA A 174 4.01 11.24 1.63
C ALA A 174 4.31 11.24 0.12
N VAL A 175 3.81 12.23 -0.63
CA VAL A 175 4.17 12.44 -2.04
C VAL A 175 5.65 12.80 -2.18
N ARG A 176 6.18 13.67 -1.32
CA ARG A 176 7.59 14.04 -1.28
C ARG A 176 8.51 12.83 -1.13
N LEU A 177 8.23 11.91 -0.19
CA LEU A 177 8.99 10.67 -0.02
C LEU A 177 9.10 9.86 -1.33
N ILE A 178 7.99 9.77 -2.06
CA ILE A 178 7.93 9.02 -3.31
C ILE A 178 8.68 9.74 -4.43
N VAL A 179 8.58 11.08 -4.51
CA VAL A 179 9.29 11.90 -5.50
C VAL A 179 10.80 11.87 -5.24
N GLU A 180 11.24 12.01 -4.00
CA GLU A 180 12.65 11.92 -3.63
C GLU A 180 13.24 10.55 -3.99
N ARG A 181 12.51 9.46 -3.71
CA ARG A 181 12.91 8.11 -4.12
C ARG A 181 13.03 7.99 -5.64
N GLU A 182 12.14 8.58 -6.40
CA GLU A 182 12.24 8.58 -7.87
C GLU A 182 13.45 9.37 -8.37
N ASN A 183 13.78 10.48 -7.69
CA ASN A 183 15.00 11.25 -7.99
C ASN A 183 16.28 10.47 -7.64
N GLU A 184 16.30 9.74 -6.50
CA GLU A 184 17.41 8.84 -6.16
C GLU A 184 17.61 7.76 -7.24
N ILE A 185 16.51 7.17 -7.74
CA ILE A 185 16.54 6.17 -8.80
C ILE A 185 17.07 6.75 -10.11
N LYS A 186 16.62 7.95 -10.48
CA LYS A 186 17.09 8.64 -11.70
C LYS A 186 18.56 9.03 -11.64
N ALA A 187 19.05 9.40 -10.46
CA ALA A 187 20.45 9.76 -10.24
C ALA A 187 21.37 8.53 -10.08
N PHE A 188 20.82 7.34 -9.90
CA PHE A 188 21.58 6.14 -9.64
C PHE A 188 22.32 5.66 -10.89
N VAL A 189 23.64 5.48 -10.77
CA VAL A 189 24.49 4.92 -11.81
C VAL A 189 24.88 3.50 -11.41
N PRO A 190 24.47 2.47 -12.16
CA PRO A 190 24.84 1.09 -11.86
C PRO A 190 26.34 0.88 -12.05
N GLU A 191 27.00 0.29 -11.06
CA GLU A 191 28.39 -0.14 -11.12
C GLU A 191 28.49 -1.62 -11.45
N GLU A 192 29.31 -1.98 -12.44
CA GLU A 192 29.60 -3.35 -12.83
C GLU A 192 30.51 -4.02 -11.78
N TYR A 193 30.22 -5.27 -11.48
CA TYR A 193 31.10 -6.14 -10.71
C TYR A 193 30.86 -7.61 -11.09
N TYR A 194 31.79 -8.48 -10.73
CA TYR A 194 31.66 -9.94 -10.94
C TYR A 194 31.47 -10.64 -9.60
N ARG A 195 30.41 -11.43 -9.53
CA ARG A 195 30.14 -12.38 -8.47
C ARG A 195 30.73 -13.72 -8.88
N VAL A 196 31.61 -14.29 -8.02
CA VAL A 196 32.27 -15.55 -8.32
C VAL A 196 31.72 -16.63 -7.40
N THR A 197 31.16 -17.69 -7.99
CA THR A 197 30.65 -18.86 -7.31
C THR A 197 31.37 -20.10 -7.76
N ALA A 198 31.53 -21.07 -6.87
CA ALA A 198 32.16 -22.33 -7.17
C ALA A 198 31.27 -23.50 -6.75
N GLU A 199 31.14 -24.49 -7.61
CA GLU A 199 30.56 -25.79 -7.28
C GLU A 199 31.73 -26.76 -7.15
N MET A 200 31.86 -27.35 -5.97
CA MET A 200 32.95 -28.24 -5.61
C MET A 200 32.41 -29.54 -5.02
N ALA A 201 33.18 -30.61 -5.14
CA ALA A 201 32.92 -31.90 -4.49
C ALA A 201 33.76 -32.02 -3.21
N ALA A 202 33.12 -32.40 -2.11
CA ALA A 202 33.77 -32.78 -0.87
C ALA A 202 34.46 -34.17 -1.02
N PRO A 203 35.31 -34.57 -0.08
CA PRO A 203 36.00 -35.89 -0.13
C PRO A 203 35.05 -37.08 -0.22
N ASP A 204 33.83 -36.97 0.30
CA ASP A 204 32.77 -38.00 0.22
C ASP A 204 31.95 -37.94 -1.10
N GLY A 205 32.30 -37.03 -2.01
CA GLY A 205 31.57 -36.81 -3.28
C GLY A 205 30.37 -35.88 -3.21
N SER A 206 30.01 -35.40 -2.02
CA SER A 206 28.87 -34.46 -1.88
C SER A 206 29.19 -33.07 -2.47
N ALA A 207 28.17 -32.44 -3.07
CA ALA A 207 28.32 -31.13 -3.69
C ALA A 207 28.29 -29.99 -2.66
N VAL A 208 29.24 -29.07 -2.76
CA VAL A 208 29.33 -27.85 -1.96
C VAL A 208 29.32 -26.63 -2.90
N LYS A 209 28.43 -25.69 -2.62
CA LYS A 209 28.43 -24.39 -3.32
C LYS A 209 29.11 -23.35 -2.44
N LEU A 210 30.07 -22.67 -3.01
CA LEU A 210 30.84 -21.63 -2.34
C LEU A 210 30.73 -20.31 -3.13
N GLU A 211 30.92 -19.22 -2.44
CA GLU A 211 30.98 -17.89 -3.03
C GLU A 211 32.28 -17.19 -2.61
N LEU A 212 32.90 -16.48 -3.53
CA LEU A 212 34.06 -15.66 -3.21
C LEU A 212 33.63 -14.52 -2.27
N ALA A 213 34.34 -14.38 -1.14
CA ALA A 213 34.01 -13.43 -0.08
C ALA A 213 34.13 -11.95 -0.47
N ARG A 214 34.56 -11.64 -1.70
CA ARG A 214 34.67 -10.29 -2.23
C ARG A 214 34.14 -10.19 -3.66
N ARG A 215 33.65 -9.04 -4.03
CA ARG A 215 33.26 -8.71 -5.41
C ARG A 215 34.53 -8.44 -6.23
N ILE A 216 34.52 -8.81 -7.49
CA ILE A 216 35.57 -8.52 -8.43
C ILE A 216 35.19 -7.33 -9.31
N PRO A 217 35.99 -6.25 -9.38
CA PRO A 217 35.52 -4.97 -9.93
C PRO A 217 35.48 -4.92 -11.44
N SER A 218 36.22 -5.79 -12.16
CA SER A 218 36.28 -5.71 -13.61
C SER A 218 36.38 -7.08 -14.31
N HIS A 219 36.02 -7.10 -15.59
CA HIS A 219 36.18 -8.27 -16.46
C HIS A 219 37.63 -8.79 -16.48
N LYS A 220 38.61 -7.87 -16.60
CA LYS A 220 40.03 -8.19 -16.59
C LYS A 220 40.46 -8.91 -15.31
N ASP A 221 40.01 -8.38 -14.15
CA ASP A 221 40.37 -8.98 -12.85
C ASP A 221 39.68 -10.33 -12.65
N ALA A 222 38.44 -10.49 -13.17
CA ALA A 222 37.72 -11.76 -13.11
C ALA A 222 38.41 -12.84 -13.98
N ILE A 223 38.89 -12.52 -15.18
CA ILE A 223 39.70 -13.45 -16.00
C ILE A 223 40.99 -13.79 -15.29
N ALA A 224 41.73 -12.80 -14.78
CA ALA A 224 42.98 -13.04 -14.06
C ALA A 224 42.80 -13.95 -12.84
N LEU A 225 41.71 -13.77 -12.12
CA LEU A 225 41.35 -14.65 -11.01
C LEU A 225 41.06 -16.08 -11.49
N LEU A 226 40.24 -16.26 -12.53
CA LEU A 226 39.92 -17.58 -13.06
C LEU A 226 41.15 -18.28 -13.63
N ASP A 227 42.08 -17.53 -14.24
CA ASP A 227 43.36 -18.07 -14.70
C ASP A 227 44.22 -18.56 -13.54
N ALA A 228 44.31 -17.82 -12.45
CA ALA A 228 45.03 -18.23 -11.25
C ALA A 228 44.42 -19.46 -10.54
N LEU A 229 43.12 -19.72 -10.80
CA LEU A 229 42.39 -20.84 -10.21
C LEU A 229 42.38 -22.11 -11.07
N LYS A 230 42.95 -22.11 -12.28
CA LYS A 230 42.92 -23.25 -13.24
C LYS A 230 43.48 -24.56 -12.65
N ASP A 231 44.59 -24.46 -11.97
CA ASP A 231 45.31 -25.60 -11.39
C ASP A 231 45.35 -25.50 -9.86
N ALA A 232 44.46 -24.74 -9.28
CA ALA A 232 44.45 -24.50 -7.85
C ALA A 232 43.84 -25.68 -7.08
N THR A 233 44.47 -25.98 -5.93
CA THR A 233 43.97 -26.92 -4.93
C THR A 233 43.16 -26.13 -3.87
N PHE A 234 41.94 -26.53 -3.62
CA PHE A 234 41.02 -25.84 -2.70
C PHE A 234 41.00 -26.56 -1.35
N THR A 235 41.50 -25.91 -0.32
CA THR A 235 41.60 -26.52 1.04
C THR A 235 40.67 -25.80 1.99
N VAL A 236 39.89 -26.53 2.76
CA VAL A 236 39.10 -26.02 3.89
C VAL A 236 40.07 -25.51 4.95
N THR A 237 40.13 -24.21 5.17
CA THR A 237 41.06 -23.58 6.12
C THR A 237 40.45 -23.32 7.48
N ASP A 238 39.16 -23.03 7.52
CA ASP A 238 38.43 -22.77 8.76
C ASP A 238 36.98 -23.26 8.69
N ILE A 239 36.48 -23.75 9.80
CA ILE A 239 35.09 -24.12 10.00
C ILE A 239 34.63 -23.50 11.31
N ASN A 240 33.82 -22.47 11.20
CA ASN A 240 33.31 -21.73 12.33
C ASN A 240 31.84 -22.08 12.58
N VAL A 241 31.61 -22.77 13.71
CA VAL A 241 30.27 -23.17 14.13
C VAL A 241 29.82 -22.25 15.26
N LYS A 242 28.76 -21.51 15.03
CA LYS A 242 28.20 -20.55 16.01
C LYS A 242 26.73 -20.83 16.28
N PRO A 243 26.36 -20.91 17.58
CA PRO A 243 24.95 -20.91 17.94
C PRO A 243 24.33 -19.53 17.60
N VAL A 244 23.18 -19.54 16.92
CA VAL A 244 22.42 -18.36 16.58
C VAL A 244 21.02 -18.48 17.18
N LYS A 245 20.57 -17.47 17.91
CA LYS A 245 19.21 -17.40 18.42
C LYS A 245 18.43 -16.36 17.61
N LYS A 246 17.27 -16.78 17.08
CA LYS A 246 16.31 -15.87 16.44
C LYS A 246 15.12 -15.71 17.38
N SER A 247 14.80 -14.46 17.73
CA SER A 247 13.65 -14.13 18.58
C SER A 247 12.44 -13.78 17.73
N PRO A 248 11.22 -14.08 18.20
CA PRO A 248 10.00 -13.69 17.50
C PRO A 248 9.81 -12.18 17.53
N ALA A 249 9.17 -11.69 16.49
CA ALA A 249 8.77 -10.30 16.44
C ALA A 249 7.60 -10.01 17.42
N PRO A 250 7.43 -8.72 17.83
CA PRO A 250 6.33 -8.29 18.71
C PRO A 250 4.95 -8.60 18.14
N PRO A 251 3.88 -8.56 18.96
CA PRO A 251 2.51 -8.54 18.47
C PRO A 251 2.30 -7.38 17.50
N PHE A 252 1.25 -7.43 16.70
CA PHE A 252 1.00 -6.41 15.69
C PHE A 252 0.59 -5.06 16.27
N THR A 253 1.23 -4.01 15.74
CA THR A 253 0.69 -2.65 15.66
C THR A 253 -0.12 -2.49 14.36
N THR A 254 -0.81 -1.37 14.18
CA THR A 254 -1.47 -1.03 12.91
C THR A 254 -0.51 -1.08 11.72
N SER A 255 0.66 -0.47 11.87
CA SER A 255 1.68 -0.39 10.82
C SER A 255 2.21 -1.78 10.46
N THR A 256 2.64 -2.56 11.43
CA THR A 256 3.19 -3.90 11.18
C THR A 256 2.15 -4.88 10.65
N LEU A 257 0.88 -4.75 11.05
CA LEU A 257 -0.22 -5.52 10.46
C LEU A 257 -0.43 -5.17 8.99
N GLN A 258 -0.43 -3.89 8.63
CA GLN A 258 -0.55 -3.43 7.24
C GLN A 258 0.60 -3.95 6.38
N GLN A 259 1.82 -3.92 6.89
CA GLN A 259 3.01 -4.42 6.20
C GLN A 259 2.92 -5.93 5.95
N GLU A 260 2.67 -6.73 6.98
CA GLU A 260 2.61 -8.18 6.85
C GLU A 260 1.40 -8.67 6.05
N ALA A 261 0.24 -8.04 6.18
CA ALA A 261 -0.93 -8.35 5.37
C ALA A 261 -0.68 -8.05 3.88
N SER A 262 0.05 -6.98 3.56
CA SER A 262 0.46 -6.68 2.19
C SER A 262 1.38 -7.76 1.62
N ARG A 263 2.42 -8.14 2.37
CA ARG A 263 3.43 -9.11 1.93
C ARG A 263 2.87 -10.53 1.80
N LYS A 264 2.13 -11.01 2.83
CA LYS A 264 1.66 -12.40 2.91
C LYS A 264 0.31 -12.65 2.26
N LEU A 265 -0.59 -11.67 2.28
CA LEU A 265 -1.96 -11.82 1.80
C LEU A 265 -2.23 -11.04 0.51
N GLY A 266 -1.32 -10.15 0.09
CA GLY A 266 -1.51 -9.28 -1.05
C GLY A 266 -2.60 -8.21 -0.82
N PHE A 267 -2.89 -7.86 0.44
CA PHE A 267 -3.89 -6.86 0.76
C PHE A 267 -3.31 -5.45 0.60
N THR A 268 -4.12 -4.52 0.12
CA THR A 268 -3.78 -3.10 0.21
C THR A 268 -3.88 -2.64 1.66
N VAL A 269 -3.20 -1.54 1.99
CA VAL A 269 -3.28 -0.94 3.34
C VAL A 269 -4.73 -0.62 3.72
N SER A 270 -5.50 -0.02 2.81
CA SER A 270 -6.91 0.28 3.03
C SER A 270 -7.78 -0.98 3.20
N GLN A 271 -7.50 -2.04 2.42
CA GLN A 271 -8.21 -3.32 2.54
C GLN A 271 -7.92 -3.98 3.89
N THR A 272 -6.67 -3.94 4.35
CA THR A 272 -6.27 -4.47 5.66
C THR A 272 -7.07 -3.81 6.78
N MET A 273 -7.16 -2.46 6.76
CA MET A 273 -7.91 -1.72 7.78
C MET A 273 -9.41 -1.99 7.72
N LEU A 274 -9.98 -2.10 6.52
CA LEU A 274 -11.41 -2.43 6.36
C LEU A 274 -11.73 -3.82 6.93
N VAL A 275 -10.87 -4.81 6.71
CA VAL A 275 -11.06 -6.16 7.21
C VAL A 275 -10.82 -6.22 8.72
N ALA A 276 -9.78 -5.55 9.22
CA ALA A 276 -9.48 -5.46 10.65
C ALA A 276 -10.62 -4.78 11.42
N GLN A 277 -11.22 -3.70 10.89
CA GLN A 277 -12.40 -3.04 11.46
C GLN A 277 -13.57 -4.03 11.63
N LYS A 278 -13.84 -4.84 10.61
CA LYS A 278 -14.90 -5.87 10.69
C LYS A 278 -14.62 -6.93 11.73
N LEU A 279 -13.35 -7.37 11.84
CA LEU A 279 -12.95 -8.34 12.85
C LEU A 279 -13.10 -7.78 14.28
N TYR A 280 -12.74 -6.52 14.48
CA TYR A 280 -12.93 -5.83 15.76
C TYR A 280 -14.41 -5.68 16.10
N GLU A 281 -15.22 -5.14 15.19
CA GLU A 281 -16.67 -4.95 15.40
C GLU A 281 -17.42 -6.26 15.63
N ALA A 282 -16.91 -7.38 15.11
CA ALA A 282 -17.44 -8.72 15.37
C ALA A 282 -16.92 -9.32 16.70
N GLY A 283 -16.03 -8.63 17.41
CA GLY A 283 -15.44 -9.08 18.68
C GLY A 283 -14.40 -10.19 18.52
N HIS A 284 -13.72 -10.28 17.39
CA HIS A 284 -12.72 -11.30 17.12
C HIS A 284 -11.29 -10.87 17.45
N ILE A 285 -11.00 -9.58 17.38
CA ILE A 285 -9.69 -9.00 17.70
C ILE A 285 -9.84 -7.76 18.58
N THR A 286 -8.74 -7.35 19.22
CA THR A 286 -8.63 -6.07 19.91
C THR A 286 -8.68 -4.91 18.92
N TYR A 287 -8.76 -3.68 19.43
CA TYR A 287 -8.81 -2.47 18.61
C TYR A 287 -7.63 -2.39 17.64
N MET A 288 -7.92 -2.15 16.38
CA MET A 288 -6.93 -2.27 15.30
C MET A 288 -6.13 -1.00 15.02
N ARG A 289 -6.48 0.14 15.61
CA ARG A 289 -5.72 1.40 15.48
C ARG A 289 -4.88 1.60 16.72
N THR A 290 -3.73 0.95 16.77
CA THR A 290 -2.80 1.03 17.90
C THR A 290 -1.35 1.00 17.42
N ASP A 291 -0.50 1.73 18.10
CA ASP A 291 0.96 1.66 18.01
C ASP A 291 1.58 0.93 19.21
N SER A 292 0.75 0.47 20.14
CA SER A 292 1.17 -0.28 21.32
C SER A 292 1.59 -1.71 20.98
N LEU A 293 2.64 -2.17 21.64
CA LEU A 293 3.13 -3.55 21.64
C LEU A 293 2.73 -4.33 22.91
N ASN A 294 2.00 -3.67 23.82
CA ASN A 294 1.65 -4.24 25.11
C ASN A 294 0.58 -5.32 24.96
N LEU A 295 0.66 -6.35 25.81
CA LEU A 295 -0.39 -7.34 26.03
C LEU A 295 -0.82 -7.29 27.50
N SER A 296 -2.12 -7.32 27.76
CA SER A 296 -2.64 -7.36 29.12
C SER A 296 -2.20 -8.66 29.84
N SER A 297 -2.22 -8.62 31.16
CA SER A 297 -1.89 -9.80 31.97
C SER A 297 -2.83 -10.98 31.68
N LEU A 298 -4.10 -10.71 31.42
CA LEU A 298 -5.07 -11.71 30.99
C LEU A 298 -4.70 -12.32 29.63
N ALA A 299 -4.33 -11.50 28.66
CA ALA A 299 -3.88 -11.95 27.34
C ALA A 299 -2.64 -12.84 27.48
N ILE A 300 -1.62 -12.39 28.21
CA ILE A 300 -0.38 -13.17 28.44
C ILE A 300 -0.71 -14.52 29.10
N SER A 301 -1.58 -14.55 30.10
CA SER A 301 -1.94 -15.79 30.81
C SER A 301 -2.67 -16.78 29.90
N THR A 302 -3.62 -16.29 29.07
CA THR A 302 -4.37 -17.14 28.14
C THR A 302 -3.51 -17.63 26.98
N ILE A 303 -2.63 -16.78 26.42
CA ILE A 303 -1.65 -17.17 25.40
C ILE A 303 -0.68 -18.23 25.96
N SER A 304 -0.18 -18.02 27.18
CA SER A 304 0.73 -18.95 27.83
C SER A 304 0.10 -20.33 28.04
N ARG A 305 -1.17 -20.37 28.46
CA ARG A 305 -1.92 -21.61 28.59
C ARG A 305 -2.07 -22.31 27.24
N GLU A 306 -2.47 -21.58 26.21
CA GLU A 306 -2.64 -22.11 24.87
C GLU A 306 -1.34 -22.72 24.31
N ILE A 307 -0.21 -22.05 24.48
CA ILE A 307 1.10 -22.58 24.06
C ILE A 307 1.45 -23.86 24.80
N ARG A 308 1.22 -23.92 26.13
CA ARG A 308 1.48 -25.13 26.91
C ARG A 308 0.63 -26.30 26.46
N GLU A 309 -0.65 -26.09 26.28
CA GLU A 309 -1.61 -27.13 25.92
C GLU A 309 -1.42 -27.66 24.50
N THR A 310 -1.08 -26.77 23.53
CA THR A 310 -1.01 -27.15 22.12
C THR A 310 0.39 -27.50 21.63
N LEU A 311 1.43 -26.87 22.20
CA LEU A 311 2.81 -27.02 21.73
C LEU A 311 3.75 -27.58 22.79
N GLY A 312 3.42 -27.42 24.06
CA GLY A 312 4.22 -27.87 25.20
C GLY A 312 5.04 -26.76 25.87
N GLU A 313 5.42 -26.96 27.13
CA GLU A 313 6.12 -25.97 27.99
C GLU A 313 7.42 -25.45 27.36
N ARG A 314 8.16 -26.29 26.65
CA ARG A 314 9.42 -25.90 26.00
C ARG A 314 9.28 -24.78 25.01
N TYR A 315 8.08 -24.61 24.40
CA TYR A 315 7.80 -23.56 23.43
C TYR A 315 7.39 -22.24 24.05
N LEU A 316 7.13 -22.18 25.35
CA LEU A 316 6.71 -20.96 26.02
C LEU A 316 7.92 -20.15 26.50
N LYS A 317 7.89 -18.85 26.15
CA LYS A 317 8.76 -17.83 26.71
C LYS A 317 8.02 -16.50 26.75
N VAL A 318 7.48 -16.17 27.90
CA VAL A 318 6.77 -14.91 28.10
C VAL A 318 7.71 -13.72 27.88
N ARG A 319 7.27 -12.75 27.07
CA ARG A 319 8.00 -11.51 26.77
C ARG A 319 7.12 -10.30 26.99
N LYS A 320 7.74 -9.24 27.49
CA LYS A 320 7.18 -7.89 27.48
C LYS A 320 7.91 -7.09 26.41
N TYR A 321 7.15 -6.44 25.56
CA TYR A 321 7.69 -5.58 24.52
C TYR A 321 7.46 -4.13 24.91
N HIS A 322 8.40 -3.26 24.61
CA HIS A 322 8.29 -1.82 24.85
C HIS A 322 8.23 -1.09 23.53
N THR A 323 7.29 -0.18 23.43
CA THR A 323 7.14 0.68 22.25
C THR A 323 8.28 1.69 22.21
N ARG A 324 8.96 1.80 21.07
CA ARG A 324 10.07 2.74 20.88
C ARG A 324 9.62 4.13 20.43
N SER A 325 8.38 4.27 19.93
CA SER A 325 7.84 5.55 19.49
C SER A 325 7.60 6.47 20.67
N LYS A 326 8.23 7.65 20.66
CA LYS A 326 7.89 8.73 21.58
C LYS A 326 6.43 9.11 21.33
N GLY A 327 5.59 9.12 22.36
CA GLY A 327 4.17 9.45 22.25
C GLY A 327 3.24 8.26 21.95
N ALA A 328 3.72 7.01 22.06
CA ALA A 328 2.84 5.85 22.03
C ALA A 328 1.86 5.91 23.22
N GLN A 329 0.58 5.71 22.94
CA GLN A 329 -0.43 5.59 23.97
C GLN A 329 -0.26 4.24 24.67
N GLU A 330 0.57 4.18 25.73
CA GLU A 330 0.88 2.95 26.49
C GLU A 330 -0.35 2.27 27.09
N ALA A 331 -1.47 3.00 27.18
CA ALA A 331 -2.75 2.49 27.68
C ALA A 331 -3.42 1.47 26.74
N HIS A 332 -3.02 1.43 25.46
CA HIS A 332 -3.63 0.56 24.47
C HIS A 332 -2.94 -0.81 24.43
N GLU A 333 -3.68 -1.86 24.04
CA GLU A 333 -3.13 -3.16 23.73
C GLU A 333 -2.68 -3.25 22.25
N ALA A 334 -1.79 -4.21 21.97
CA ALA A 334 -1.46 -4.64 20.62
C ALA A 334 -2.68 -5.34 19.95
N ILE A 335 -2.64 -5.47 18.64
CA ILE A 335 -3.65 -6.19 17.88
C ILE A 335 -3.49 -7.70 18.11
N ARG A 336 -4.48 -8.31 18.73
CA ARG A 336 -4.53 -9.74 19.06
C ARG A 336 -5.93 -10.32 18.94
N PRO A 337 -6.10 -11.64 18.87
CA PRO A 337 -7.39 -12.29 19.07
C PRO A 337 -7.96 -12.01 20.46
N THR A 338 -9.25 -11.79 20.57
CA THR A 338 -9.96 -11.66 21.87
C THR A 338 -9.98 -12.99 22.61
N TYR A 339 -10.19 -14.09 21.89
CA TYR A 339 -10.23 -15.45 22.42
C TYR A 339 -9.15 -16.28 21.72
N ILE A 340 -8.02 -16.48 22.38
CA ILE A 340 -6.85 -17.12 21.79
C ILE A 340 -7.05 -18.61 21.46
N ASN A 341 -7.95 -19.28 22.17
CA ASN A 341 -8.34 -20.67 21.92
C ASN A 341 -9.23 -20.85 20.68
N LYS A 342 -9.65 -19.75 20.03
CA LYS A 342 -10.36 -19.81 18.74
C LYS A 342 -9.36 -19.74 17.61
N HIS A 343 -8.96 -20.88 17.07
CA HIS A 343 -7.98 -20.97 16.00
C HIS A 343 -8.54 -20.53 14.63
N ALA A 344 -9.86 -20.53 14.49
CA ALA A 344 -10.56 -20.11 13.28
C ALA A 344 -11.86 -19.37 13.63
N ILE A 345 -12.32 -18.53 12.71
CA ILE A 345 -13.55 -17.77 12.82
C ILE A 345 -14.47 -18.05 11.62
N GLU A 346 -15.76 -17.77 11.80
CA GLU A 346 -16.69 -17.66 10.69
C GLU A 346 -16.55 -16.29 10.02
N GLY A 347 -16.76 -16.23 8.71
CA GLY A 347 -16.65 -15.00 7.93
C GLY A 347 -16.17 -15.23 6.51
N THR A 348 -15.85 -14.13 5.83
CA THR A 348 -15.30 -14.15 4.46
C THR A 348 -13.88 -14.73 4.44
N ALA A 349 -13.43 -15.16 3.27
CA ALA A 349 -12.06 -15.65 3.10
C ALA A 349 -10.99 -14.62 3.51
N GLN A 350 -11.28 -13.31 3.32
CA GLN A 350 -10.37 -12.23 3.71
C GLN A 350 -10.30 -12.09 5.23
N GLU A 351 -11.44 -12.13 5.93
CA GLU A 351 -11.52 -12.08 7.39
C GLU A 351 -10.77 -13.29 8.01
N LYS A 352 -11.01 -14.50 7.50
CA LYS A 352 -10.32 -15.72 7.95
C LYS A 352 -8.81 -15.64 7.77
N LYS A 353 -8.32 -15.13 6.62
CA LYS A 353 -6.89 -14.97 6.35
C LYS A 353 -6.23 -13.97 7.28
N LEU A 354 -6.85 -12.79 7.48
CA LEU A 354 -6.29 -11.74 8.33
C LEU A 354 -6.31 -12.18 9.81
N TYR A 355 -7.40 -12.79 10.28
CA TYR A 355 -7.48 -13.34 11.63
C TYR A 355 -6.39 -14.37 11.90
N ASN A 356 -6.17 -15.33 10.98
CA ASN A 356 -5.12 -16.35 11.13
C ASN A 356 -3.72 -15.72 11.18
N LEU A 357 -3.47 -14.67 10.40
CA LEU A 357 -2.22 -13.91 10.43
C LEU A 357 -1.99 -13.28 11.82
N ILE A 358 -3.03 -12.61 12.37
CA ILE A 358 -3.00 -11.99 13.69
C ILE A 358 -2.79 -13.06 14.79
N TRP A 359 -3.54 -14.16 14.72
CA TRP A 359 -3.44 -15.25 15.67
C TRP A 359 -2.03 -15.83 15.73
N LYS A 360 -1.46 -16.17 14.57
CA LYS A 360 -0.11 -16.75 14.47
C LYS A 360 0.95 -15.81 15.03
N ARG A 361 0.88 -14.51 14.71
CA ARG A 361 1.83 -13.52 15.21
C ARG A 361 1.73 -13.36 16.72
N THR A 362 0.53 -13.34 17.25
CA THR A 362 0.26 -13.22 18.70
C THR A 362 0.85 -14.41 19.45
N ILE A 363 0.58 -15.65 19.02
CA ILE A 363 1.16 -16.86 19.63
C ILE A 363 2.67 -16.83 19.54
N ALA A 364 3.21 -16.60 18.35
CA ALA A 364 4.66 -16.57 18.11
C ALA A 364 5.38 -15.57 19.00
N SER A 365 4.77 -14.41 19.27
CA SER A 365 5.36 -13.35 20.11
C SER A 365 5.68 -13.83 21.54
N GLN A 366 4.97 -14.82 22.05
CA GLN A 366 5.14 -15.38 23.40
C GLN A 366 5.80 -16.78 23.40
N MET A 367 6.33 -17.19 22.23
CA MET A 367 7.05 -18.47 22.10
C MET A 367 8.55 -18.31 22.32
N ALA A 368 9.20 -19.43 22.59
CA ALA A 368 10.65 -19.53 22.75
C ALA A 368 11.38 -19.15 21.46
N ASP A 369 12.61 -18.66 21.60
CA ASP A 369 13.50 -18.40 20.49
C ASP A 369 13.73 -19.66 19.65
N ALA A 370 13.94 -19.49 18.36
CA ALA A 370 14.49 -20.53 17.53
C ALA A 370 16.02 -20.61 17.79
N GLU A 371 16.53 -21.81 17.99
CA GLU A 371 17.96 -22.07 18.17
C GLU A 371 18.49 -22.75 16.92
N LEU A 372 19.43 -22.08 16.28
CA LEU A 372 20.08 -22.53 15.07
C LEU A 372 21.56 -22.67 15.32
N GLU A 373 22.19 -23.51 14.54
CA GLU A 373 23.63 -23.60 14.45
C GLU A 373 24.03 -23.15 13.03
N ARG A 374 24.77 -22.05 12.96
CA ARG A 374 25.33 -21.58 11.70
C ARG A 374 26.75 -22.07 11.59
N THR A 375 27.00 -22.78 10.50
CA THR A 375 28.34 -23.24 10.13
C THR A 375 28.80 -22.38 8.96
N THR A 376 29.89 -21.64 9.15
CA THR A 376 30.59 -20.93 8.08
C THR A 376 31.85 -21.70 7.75
N VAL A 377 32.04 -22.04 6.48
CA VAL A 377 33.21 -22.77 5.99
C VAL A 377 34.02 -21.85 5.10
N ASP A 378 35.29 -21.65 5.42
CA ASP A 378 36.26 -20.91 4.61
C ASP A 378 37.16 -21.87 3.83
N VAL A 379 37.32 -21.62 2.55
CA VAL A 379 38.13 -22.41 1.62
C VAL A 379 39.11 -21.49 0.92
N MET A 380 40.39 -21.83 0.98
CA MET A 380 41.47 -21.10 0.36
C MET A 380 42.08 -21.90 -0.81
N PRO A 381 42.20 -21.28 -2.00
CA PRO A 381 42.92 -21.90 -3.10
C PRO A 381 44.44 -21.67 -3.03
N ARG A 382 45.21 -22.71 -3.37
CA ARG A 382 46.63 -22.63 -3.64
C ARG A 382 46.90 -22.98 -5.10
N SER A 383 47.70 -22.17 -5.78
CA SER A 383 48.07 -22.42 -7.16
C SER A 383 48.88 -23.73 -7.30
N GLY A 384 48.94 -24.29 -8.48
CA GLY A 384 49.77 -25.46 -8.76
C GLY A 384 51.27 -25.25 -8.46
N SER A 385 51.75 -23.99 -8.39
CA SER A 385 53.09 -23.63 -7.92
C SER A 385 53.25 -23.55 -6.40
N GLY A 386 52.19 -23.82 -5.63
CA GLY A 386 52.17 -23.79 -4.18
C GLY A 386 51.95 -22.43 -3.52
N ASN A 387 51.76 -21.36 -4.30
CA ASN A 387 51.50 -20.01 -3.78
C ASN A 387 50.04 -19.85 -3.41
N ASP A 388 49.78 -19.11 -2.34
CA ASP A 388 48.39 -18.76 -1.97
C ASP A 388 47.77 -17.81 -2.98
N VAL A 389 46.59 -18.15 -3.50
CA VAL A 389 45.80 -17.27 -4.33
C VAL A 389 44.89 -16.45 -3.38
N ASN A 390 44.98 -15.11 -3.50
CA ASN A 390 44.15 -14.21 -2.66
C ASN A 390 42.67 -14.27 -3.07
N ALA A 391 42.02 -15.41 -2.78
CA ALA A 391 40.63 -15.69 -3.15
C ALA A 391 39.96 -16.57 -2.10
N ARG A 392 39.52 -15.98 -0.99
CA ARG A 392 38.76 -16.70 0.04
C ARG A 392 37.36 -17.00 -0.47
N PHE A 393 37.01 -18.27 -0.60
CA PHE A 393 35.67 -18.76 -0.84
C PHE A 393 35.01 -19.11 0.48
N THR A 394 33.73 -18.81 0.61
CA THR A 394 32.96 -19.09 1.82
C THR A 394 31.60 -19.70 1.49
N THR A 395 31.08 -20.49 2.40
CA THR A 395 29.70 -20.96 2.37
C THR A 395 29.13 -21.01 3.76
N ASP A 396 27.84 -20.71 3.88
CA ASP A 396 27.11 -20.77 5.15
C ASP A 396 26.04 -21.87 5.07
N GLY A 397 25.93 -22.64 6.15
CA GLY A 397 24.83 -23.57 6.38
C GLY A 397 24.15 -23.29 7.72
N GLU A 398 22.84 -23.41 7.77
CA GLU A 398 22.07 -23.26 9.01
C GLU A 398 21.34 -24.58 9.32
N VAL A 399 21.50 -25.08 10.53
CA VAL A 399 20.77 -26.23 11.04
C VAL A 399 19.89 -25.80 12.18
N ILE A 400 18.60 -26.09 12.10
CA ILE A 400 17.66 -25.82 13.20
C ILE A 400 17.84 -26.90 14.28
N LYS A 401 18.30 -26.48 15.45
CA LYS A 401 18.37 -27.36 16.64
C LYS A 401 17.05 -27.39 17.40
N PHE A 402 16.37 -26.22 17.44
CA PHE A 402 15.06 -26.08 18.00
C PHE A 402 14.29 -25.00 17.22
N ASP A 403 13.12 -25.36 16.70
CA ASP A 403 12.33 -24.49 15.81
C ASP A 403 11.66 -23.30 16.54
N GLY A 404 11.40 -23.43 17.86
CA GLY A 404 10.84 -22.36 18.65
C GLY A 404 9.59 -21.75 17.99
N PHE A 405 9.55 -20.42 17.91
CA PHE A 405 8.42 -19.69 17.28
C PHE A 405 8.27 -19.94 15.77
N LEU A 406 9.33 -20.37 15.07
CA LEU A 406 9.29 -20.66 13.63
C LEU A 406 8.31 -21.78 13.28
N LYS A 407 7.96 -22.63 14.26
CA LYS A 407 6.92 -23.65 14.10
C LYS A 407 5.56 -23.08 13.74
N VAL A 408 5.27 -21.86 14.18
CA VAL A 408 3.96 -21.21 14.00
C VAL A 408 4.03 -20.06 12.99
N TYR A 409 5.12 -19.28 13.01
CA TYR A 409 5.21 -18.04 12.27
C TYR A 409 6.62 -17.72 11.78
N ILE A 410 6.70 -17.38 10.48
CA ILE A 410 7.91 -16.85 9.85
C ILE A 410 7.57 -15.47 9.35
N GLU A 411 8.34 -14.45 9.73
CA GLU A 411 8.18 -13.06 9.28
C GLU A 411 8.61 -12.92 7.81
N SER A 412 7.94 -12.04 7.06
CA SER A 412 8.36 -11.67 5.72
C SER A 412 9.14 -10.35 5.74
N HIS A 413 10.08 -10.21 4.81
CA HIS A 413 10.92 -9.01 4.67
C HIS A 413 10.61 -8.27 3.38
N ASP A 414 10.85 -6.96 3.35
CA ASP A 414 10.78 -6.15 2.13
C ASP A 414 12.02 -6.35 1.26
N ASP A 415 11.91 -5.97 -0.02
CA ASP A 415 13.05 -5.99 -0.94
C ASP A 415 14.19 -5.06 -0.46
N ASP A 416 13.85 -3.99 0.28
CA ASP A 416 14.80 -3.05 0.89
C ASP A 416 15.64 -3.68 2.01
N ASP A 417 15.09 -4.67 2.70
CA ASP A 417 15.76 -5.35 3.82
C ASP A 417 16.66 -6.52 3.38
N ARG A 418 16.76 -6.78 2.06
CA ARG A 418 17.57 -7.87 1.51
C ARG A 418 19.01 -7.44 1.26
N ASP A 419 19.79 -7.38 2.31
CA ASP A 419 21.27 -7.20 2.25
C ASP A 419 22.03 -8.39 1.64
N GLY A 420 21.41 -9.11 0.71
CA GLY A 420 21.99 -10.29 0.09
C GLY A 420 22.01 -11.53 0.98
N THR A 421 21.44 -11.46 2.18
CA THR A 421 21.27 -12.62 3.06
C THR A 421 20.20 -13.55 2.48
N PRO A 422 20.49 -14.88 2.36
CA PRO A 422 19.50 -15.84 1.90
C PRO A 422 18.24 -15.78 2.78
N ALA A 423 17.06 -15.92 2.15
CA ALA A 423 15.83 -16.08 2.91
C ALA A 423 15.92 -17.31 3.81
N PHE A 424 15.25 -17.25 4.96
CA PHE A 424 15.19 -18.39 5.89
C PHE A 424 14.71 -19.65 5.15
N GLY A 425 15.52 -20.72 5.18
CA GLY A 425 15.25 -21.97 4.48
C GLY A 425 16.00 -22.17 3.17
N ASP A 426 16.62 -21.12 2.60
CA ASP A 426 17.47 -21.24 1.40
C ASP A 426 18.91 -21.70 1.70
N SER A 427 19.28 -21.80 2.99
CA SER A 427 20.60 -22.29 3.39
C SER A 427 20.70 -23.80 3.15
N ALA A 428 21.58 -24.20 2.24
CA ALA A 428 21.82 -25.60 1.93
C ALA A 428 22.35 -26.32 3.17
N LEU A 429 21.91 -27.57 3.37
CA LEU A 429 22.57 -28.46 4.31
C LEU A 429 24.02 -28.69 3.85
N LEU A 430 24.98 -28.27 4.64
CA LEU A 430 26.40 -28.54 4.34
C LEU A 430 26.73 -29.99 4.61
N PRO A 431 27.51 -30.65 3.75
CA PRO A 431 28.04 -31.95 4.05
C PRO A 431 29.03 -31.88 5.23
N PRO A 432 29.38 -33.00 5.85
CA PRO A 432 30.35 -33.04 6.95
C PRO A 432 31.74 -32.74 6.42
N LEU A 433 32.20 -31.49 6.57
CA LEU A 433 33.54 -31.03 6.20
C LEU A 433 34.46 -30.93 7.43
N LYS A 434 35.76 -31.08 7.22
CA LYS A 434 36.81 -30.90 8.24
C LYS A 434 37.86 -29.91 7.74
N THR A 435 38.46 -29.18 8.66
CA THR A 435 39.66 -28.38 8.36
C THR A 435 40.76 -29.26 7.80
N GLY A 436 41.33 -28.86 6.69
CA GLY A 436 42.30 -29.64 5.95
C GLY A 436 41.70 -30.47 4.79
N ASP A 437 40.39 -30.60 4.70
CA ASP A 437 39.75 -31.30 3.58
C ASP A 437 40.07 -30.56 2.25
N VAL A 438 40.36 -31.33 1.23
CA VAL A 438 40.64 -30.85 -0.11
C VAL A 438 39.37 -31.04 -0.95
N LEU A 439 38.84 -29.92 -1.47
CA LEU A 439 37.67 -29.92 -2.33
C LEU A 439 38.09 -29.95 -3.79
N THR A 440 37.37 -30.72 -4.60
CA THR A 440 37.57 -30.76 -6.06
C THR A 440 36.62 -29.84 -6.76
N ALA A 441 37.12 -28.83 -7.50
CA ALA A 441 36.28 -27.92 -8.24
C ALA A 441 35.68 -28.59 -9.49
N ASP A 442 34.35 -28.69 -9.56
CA ASP A 442 33.64 -29.09 -10.78
C ASP A 442 33.56 -27.91 -11.76
N LYS A 443 33.14 -26.76 -11.26
CA LYS A 443 33.14 -25.51 -12.05
C LYS A 443 33.23 -24.29 -11.13
N ILE A 444 33.85 -23.23 -11.66
CA ILE A 444 33.87 -21.89 -11.06
C ILE A 444 33.26 -20.92 -12.05
N VAL A 445 32.28 -20.14 -11.59
CA VAL A 445 31.53 -19.21 -12.46
C VAL A 445 31.72 -17.79 -11.96
N ALA A 446 32.27 -16.93 -12.79
CA ALA A 446 32.30 -15.50 -12.60
C ALA A 446 31.18 -14.88 -13.44
N GLN A 447 30.16 -14.35 -12.79
CA GLN A 447 29.00 -13.74 -13.44
C GLN A 447 29.02 -12.24 -13.24
N GLU A 448 28.90 -11.51 -14.35
CA GLU A 448 28.70 -10.07 -14.36
C GLU A 448 27.39 -9.71 -13.62
N ARG A 449 27.48 -8.73 -12.74
CA ARG A 449 26.39 -8.18 -11.95
C ARG A 449 26.53 -6.67 -11.89
N PHE A 450 25.45 -6.01 -11.53
CA PHE A 450 25.41 -4.56 -11.35
C PHE A 450 24.83 -4.24 -9.98
N THR A 451 25.31 -3.17 -9.38
CA THR A 451 24.68 -2.62 -8.20
C THR A 451 23.21 -2.29 -8.49
N GLN A 452 22.36 -2.43 -7.49
CA GLN A 452 20.91 -2.25 -7.64
C GLN A 452 20.53 -0.85 -7.20
N GLN A 453 19.66 -0.20 -7.99
CA GLN A 453 19.04 1.05 -7.58
C GLN A 453 18.16 0.85 -6.33
N PRO A 454 17.94 1.90 -5.52
CA PRO A 454 16.96 1.82 -4.43
C PRO A 454 15.60 1.40 -4.97
N PRO A 455 14.91 0.43 -4.36
CA PRO A 455 13.60 0.01 -4.83
C PRO A 455 12.55 1.09 -4.58
N ARG A 456 11.58 1.21 -5.48
CA ARG A 456 10.41 2.06 -5.27
C ARG A 456 9.57 1.55 -4.11
N TYR A 457 8.88 2.47 -3.43
CA TYR A 457 7.99 2.10 -2.35
C TYR A 457 6.80 1.26 -2.83
N THR A 458 6.45 0.25 -2.04
CA THR A 458 5.12 -0.34 -2.00
C THR A 458 4.26 0.45 -1.00
N GLU A 459 2.95 0.21 -0.94
CA GLU A 459 2.14 0.78 0.15
C GLU A 459 2.69 0.39 1.52
N ALA A 460 3.15 -0.85 1.68
CA ALA A 460 3.71 -1.38 2.92
C ALA A 460 5.02 -0.70 3.32
N SER A 461 5.98 -0.60 2.40
CA SER A 461 7.26 0.04 2.70
C SER A 461 7.12 1.56 2.88
N LEU A 462 6.12 2.20 2.24
CA LEU A 462 5.81 3.60 2.52
C LEU A 462 5.25 3.78 3.94
N VAL A 463 4.35 2.90 4.41
CA VAL A 463 3.88 2.92 5.80
C VAL A 463 5.05 2.76 6.77
N LYS A 464 5.94 1.79 6.54
CA LYS A 464 7.15 1.58 7.35
C LYS A 464 7.99 2.86 7.40
N LYS A 465 8.24 3.49 6.24
CA LYS A 465 9.04 4.72 6.17
C LYS A 465 8.38 5.91 6.87
N MET A 466 7.07 6.07 6.73
CA MET A 466 6.32 7.11 7.45
C MET A 466 6.37 6.89 8.97
N GLU A 467 6.22 5.65 9.44
CA GLU A 467 6.34 5.31 10.86
C GLU A 467 7.75 5.60 11.41
N GLU A 468 8.81 5.18 10.71
CA GLU A 468 10.21 5.46 11.06
C GLU A 468 10.49 6.97 11.23
N LEU A 469 9.88 7.79 10.38
CA LEU A 469 10.02 9.25 10.39
C LEU A 469 9.03 9.94 11.35
N GLY A 470 8.15 9.22 12.03
CA GLY A 470 7.11 9.79 12.90
C GLY A 470 6.00 10.53 12.15
N ILE A 471 5.86 10.31 10.84
CA ILE A 471 4.90 10.99 9.95
C ILE A 471 3.57 10.22 9.95
N GLY A 472 2.53 10.84 10.48
CA GLY A 472 1.21 10.21 10.62
C GLY A 472 1.07 9.36 11.88
N ARG A 473 -0.07 8.72 12.00
CA ARG A 473 -0.47 7.86 13.13
C ARG A 473 -1.31 6.69 12.61
N PRO A 474 -1.61 5.67 13.43
CA PRO A 474 -2.44 4.52 13.03
C PRO A 474 -3.71 4.87 12.28
N SER A 475 -4.36 5.98 12.64
CA SER A 475 -5.58 6.46 11.98
C SER A 475 -5.36 7.09 10.60
N THR A 476 -4.14 7.51 10.25
CA THR A 476 -3.86 8.31 9.04
C THR A 476 -3.09 7.61 7.94
N TYR A 477 -2.37 6.51 8.21
CA TYR A 477 -1.59 5.82 7.18
C TYR A 477 -2.45 5.41 5.97
N ALA A 478 -3.50 4.64 6.20
CA ALA A 478 -4.37 4.15 5.13
C ALA A 478 -5.11 5.28 4.38
N PRO A 479 -5.73 6.27 5.05
CA PRO A 479 -6.33 7.42 4.39
C PRO A 479 -5.35 8.23 3.54
N THR A 480 -4.13 8.47 4.03
CA THR A 480 -3.10 9.23 3.29
C THR A 480 -2.74 8.52 2.00
N ILE A 481 -2.39 7.22 2.06
CA ILE A 481 -2.00 6.43 0.89
C ILE A 481 -3.15 6.32 -0.12
N SER A 482 -4.38 6.16 0.35
CA SER A 482 -5.55 6.18 -0.53
C SER A 482 -5.76 7.54 -1.18
N THR A 483 -5.60 8.63 -0.42
CA THR A 483 -5.84 9.99 -0.90
C THR A 483 -4.86 10.40 -2.00
N ILE A 484 -3.55 10.14 -1.85
CA ILE A 484 -2.56 10.51 -2.86
C ILE A 484 -2.77 9.76 -4.18
N GLN A 485 -3.30 8.53 -4.12
CA GLN A 485 -3.67 7.75 -5.31
C GLN A 485 -4.98 8.24 -5.95
N VAL A 486 -6.03 8.49 -5.15
CA VAL A 486 -7.32 9.02 -5.64
C VAL A 486 -7.15 10.39 -6.29
N ARG A 487 -6.26 11.22 -5.76
CA ARG A 487 -5.89 12.53 -6.32
C ARG A 487 -4.94 12.45 -7.49
N GLN A 488 -4.50 11.26 -7.86
CA GLN A 488 -3.58 11.02 -8.97
C GLN A 488 -2.22 11.73 -8.84
N TYR A 489 -1.76 11.96 -7.61
CA TYR A 489 -0.39 12.41 -7.37
C TYR A 489 0.60 11.26 -7.46
N VAL A 490 0.12 10.07 -7.17
CA VAL A 490 0.85 8.81 -7.20
C VAL A 490 -0.05 7.75 -7.83
N GLU A 491 0.54 6.85 -8.59
CA GLU A 491 -0.15 5.70 -9.15
C GLU A 491 0.59 4.40 -8.85
N LYS A 492 -0.12 3.27 -8.92
CA LYS A 492 0.52 1.96 -8.90
C LYS A 492 0.99 1.61 -10.29
N GLY A 493 2.30 1.59 -10.48
CA GLY A 493 2.93 1.24 -11.74
C GLY A 493 3.28 -0.23 -11.83
N GLU A 494 3.26 -0.71 -13.07
CA GLU A 494 3.91 -1.94 -13.48
C GLU A 494 4.97 -1.53 -14.52
N LYS A 495 6.23 -1.88 -14.26
CA LYS A 495 7.32 -1.66 -15.19
C LYS A 495 7.76 -3.00 -15.74
N GLU A 496 7.67 -3.15 -17.04
CA GLU A 496 8.29 -4.27 -17.72
C GLU A 496 9.81 -4.12 -17.61
N GLY A 497 10.50 -5.21 -17.29
CA GLY A 497 11.95 -5.16 -17.19
C GLY A 497 12.58 -4.96 -18.57
N THR A 498 13.76 -4.35 -18.57
CA THR A 498 14.56 -4.18 -19.78
C THR A 498 15.46 -5.40 -19.97
N PRO A 499 15.50 -6.02 -21.16
CA PRO A 499 16.43 -7.10 -21.43
C PRO A 499 17.87 -6.55 -21.39
N ARG A 500 18.74 -7.31 -20.75
CA ARG A 500 20.17 -7.00 -20.63
C ARG A 500 20.99 -8.26 -20.81
N ASP A 501 22.10 -8.14 -21.54
CA ASP A 501 23.08 -9.19 -21.66
C ASP A 501 24.11 -9.07 -20.55
N VAL A 502 24.38 -10.18 -19.86
CA VAL A 502 25.40 -10.29 -18.82
C VAL A 502 26.41 -11.35 -19.21
N ARG A 503 27.66 -11.08 -18.95
CA ARG A 503 28.77 -12.00 -19.20
C ARG A 503 28.83 -13.07 -18.12
N VAL A 504 29.04 -14.29 -18.55
CA VAL A 504 29.23 -15.43 -17.66
C VAL A 504 30.48 -16.16 -18.12
N MET A 505 31.50 -16.14 -17.26
CA MET A 505 32.75 -16.86 -17.49
C MET A 505 32.72 -18.12 -16.61
N THR A 506 32.93 -19.28 -17.23
CA THR A 506 32.91 -20.57 -16.53
C THR A 506 34.28 -21.23 -16.71
N LEU A 507 34.95 -21.46 -15.61
CA LEU A 507 36.13 -22.31 -15.53
C LEU A 507 35.70 -23.74 -15.23
N LYS A 508 35.95 -24.65 -16.16
CA LYS A 508 35.68 -26.08 -16.02
C LYS A 508 36.78 -26.89 -16.74
N GLY A 509 37.34 -27.89 -16.04
CA GLY A 509 38.40 -28.74 -16.61
C GLY A 509 39.60 -27.93 -17.11
N GLY A 510 40.06 -26.92 -16.39
CA GLY A 510 41.17 -26.05 -16.74
C GLY A 510 40.93 -25.09 -17.89
N LYS A 511 39.73 -25.04 -18.46
CA LYS A 511 39.35 -24.16 -19.57
C LYS A 511 38.33 -23.11 -19.13
N ILE A 512 38.56 -21.87 -19.53
CA ILE A 512 37.62 -20.77 -19.33
C ILE A 512 36.76 -20.64 -20.60
N LYS A 513 35.43 -20.71 -20.41
CA LYS A 513 34.47 -20.44 -21.46
C LYS A 513 33.66 -19.20 -21.11
N GLU A 514 33.63 -18.24 -22.01
CA GLU A 514 32.80 -17.04 -21.90
C GLU A 514 31.50 -17.21 -22.70
N THR A 515 30.39 -16.82 -22.11
CA THR A 515 29.05 -16.83 -22.74
C THR A 515 28.28 -15.60 -22.33
N MET A 516 27.38 -15.15 -23.21
CA MET A 516 26.42 -14.10 -22.89
C MET A 516 25.11 -14.75 -22.43
N ARG A 517 24.53 -14.24 -21.35
CA ARG A 517 23.24 -14.65 -20.84
C ARG A 517 22.27 -13.47 -20.87
N HIS A 518 21.10 -13.69 -21.44
CA HIS A 518 20.02 -12.71 -21.41
C HIS A 518 19.30 -12.77 -20.06
N GLU A 519 19.15 -11.63 -19.41
CA GLU A 519 18.32 -11.48 -18.20
C GLU A 519 17.42 -10.25 -18.34
N THR A 520 16.28 -10.26 -17.66
CA THR A 520 15.38 -9.12 -17.59
C THR A 520 15.66 -8.35 -16.30
N PHE A 521 16.01 -7.06 -16.44
CA PHE A 521 16.39 -6.20 -15.33
C PHE A 521 15.31 -5.13 -15.07
N GLY A 522 15.07 -4.81 -13.78
CA GLY A 522 14.24 -3.68 -13.38
C GLY A 522 12.74 -3.86 -13.59
N ALA A 523 12.26 -5.11 -13.71
CA ALA A 523 10.82 -5.40 -13.66
C ALA A 523 10.26 -5.09 -12.28
N GLU A 524 9.20 -4.28 -12.20
CA GLU A 524 8.55 -3.92 -10.95
C GLU A 524 7.04 -4.05 -11.08
N ARG A 525 6.38 -4.51 -10.00
CA ARG A 525 4.91 -4.60 -9.92
C ARG A 525 4.39 -4.00 -8.64
N GLY A 526 3.27 -3.25 -8.76
CA GLY A 526 2.56 -2.71 -7.61
C GLY A 526 3.35 -1.66 -6.83
N LYS A 527 4.37 -1.07 -7.42
CA LYS A 527 5.17 0.01 -6.84
C LYS A 527 4.46 1.35 -6.99
N LEU A 528 4.69 2.26 -6.05
CA LEU A 528 4.16 3.62 -6.07
C LEU A 528 5.09 4.49 -6.91
N ILE A 529 4.55 5.09 -7.97
CA ILE A 529 5.26 5.93 -8.92
C ILE A 529 4.62 7.32 -8.88
N PRO A 530 5.39 8.42 -8.77
CA PRO A 530 4.82 9.75 -8.81
C PRO A 530 4.38 10.07 -10.24
N THR A 531 3.23 10.70 -10.38
CA THR A 531 2.76 11.22 -11.67
C THR A 531 3.41 12.58 -11.95
N ASP A 532 3.37 13.05 -13.19
CA ASP A 532 3.84 14.40 -13.54
C ASP A 532 3.21 15.48 -12.67
N ILE A 533 1.88 15.39 -12.41
CA ILE A 533 1.21 16.37 -11.54
C ILE A 533 1.65 16.22 -10.09
N GLY A 534 1.96 15.02 -9.62
CA GLY A 534 2.51 14.78 -8.30
C GLY A 534 3.87 15.44 -8.13
N ILE A 535 4.77 15.33 -9.12
CA ILE A 535 6.09 15.96 -9.13
C ILE A 535 5.94 17.48 -9.15
N VAL A 536 5.13 18.05 -10.07
CA VAL A 536 4.90 19.50 -10.18
C VAL A 536 4.37 20.10 -8.86
N VAL A 537 3.41 19.44 -8.23
CA VAL A 537 2.85 19.88 -6.94
C VAL A 537 3.88 19.77 -5.83
N ASN A 538 4.65 18.68 -5.78
CA ASN A 538 5.72 18.50 -4.80
C ASN A 538 6.77 19.59 -4.93
N ASP A 539 7.27 19.84 -6.13
CA ASP A 539 8.34 20.82 -6.38
C ASP A 539 7.88 22.24 -6.05
N PHE A 540 6.64 22.57 -6.40
CA PHE A 540 6.04 23.85 -6.04
C PHE A 540 5.93 24.01 -4.51
N LEU A 541 5.40 23.00 -3.82
CA LEU A 541 5.25 23.05 -2.36
C LEU A 541 6.61 23.06 -1.64
N THR A 542 7.56 22.25 -2.08
CA THR A 542 8.90 22.22 -1.47
C THR A 542 9.64 23.57 -1.64
N SER A 543 9.46 24.22 -2.79
CA SER A 543 10.11 25.52 -3.06
C SER A 543 9.48 26.69 -2.33
N ASN A 544 8.16 26.67 -2.08
CA ASN A 544 7.44 27.79 -1.49
C ASN A 544 7.06 27.58 -0.01
N PHE A 545 6.97 26.34 0.44
CA PHE A 545 6.56 25.95 1.79
C PHE A 545 7.48 24.87 2.37
N PRO A 546 8.81 25.11 2.44
CA PRO A 546 9.77 24.10 2.86
C PRO A 546 9.48 23.55 4.27
N ASN A 547 8.99 24.40 5.17
CA ASN A 547 8.66 24.01 6.55
C ASN A 547 7.52 22.99 6.61
N ILE A 548 6.46 23.18 5.82
CA ILE A 548 5.30 22.24 5.79
C ILE A 548 5.69 20.89 5.24
N LEU A 549 6.66 20.84 4.32
CA LEU A 549 7.15 19.62 3.69
C LEU A 549 8.29 18.97 4.49
N ASP A 550 8.80 19.62 5.52
CA ASP A 550 9.87 19.05 6.37
C ASP A 550 9.36 17.85 7.17
N TYR A 551 10.17 16.79 7.22
CA TYR A 551 9.81 15.56 7.90
C TYR A 551 9.74 15.73 9.42
N ASN A 552 10.73 16.44 9.99
CA ASN A 552 10.80 16.68 11.42
C ASN A 552 9.64 17.57 11.86
N PHE A 553 9.32 18.61 11.08
CA PHE A 553 8.19 19.48 11.37
C PHE A 553 6.87 18.69 11.47
N THR A 554 6.63 17.77 10.50
CA THR A 554 5.42 16.95 10.55
C THR A 554 5.40 16.01 11.75
N ALA A 555 6.54 15.43 12.12
CA ALA A 555 6.69 14.59 13.31
C ALA A 555 6.48 15.41 14.60
N ASP A 556 7.05 16.61 14.68
CA ASP A 556 6.91 17.52 15.84
C ASP A 556 5.45 17.94 16.06
N ILE A 557 4.71 18.22 14.99
CA ILE A 557 3.27 18.53 15.08
C ILE A 557 2.48 17.34 15.61
N GLU A 558 2.78 16.10 15.18
CA GLU A 558 2.14 14.91 15.72
C GLU A 558 2.48 14.71 17.21
N GLU A 559 3.71 15.02 17.64
CA GLU A 559 4.13 15.00 19.04
C GLU A 559 3.38 16.09 19.85
N LYS A 560 3.15 17.27 19.27
CA LYS A 560 2.34 18.33 19.91
C LYS A 560 0.90 17.88 20.14
N PHE A 561 0.31 17.20 19.19
CA PHE A 561 -1.03 16.62 19.40
C PHE A 561 -1.04 15.56 20.50
N ASP A 562 0.04 14.79 20.66
CA ASP A 562 0.18 13.86 21.77
C ASP A 562 0.30 14.61 23.12
N GLN A 563 1.07 15.69 23.17
CA GLN A 563 1.18 16.56 24.36
C GLN A 563 -0.15 17.22 24.74
N ILE A 564 -0.96 17.64 23.76
CA ILE A 564 -2.32 18.15 24.02
C ILE A 564 -3.18 17.05 24.61
N ALA A 565 -3.16 15.84 24.05
CA ALA A 565 -3.92 14.69 24.56
C ALA A 565 -3.55 14.32 26.02
N GLU A 566 -2.32 14.57 26.42
CA GLU A 566 -1.81 14.38 27.78
C GLU A 566 -2.07 15.58 28.71
N GLY A 567 -2.69 16.66 28.22
CA GLY A 567 -2.97 17.88 28.98
C GLY A 567 -1.73 18.74 29.30
N ARG A 568 -0.61 18.55 28.57
CA ARG A 568 0.66 19.26 28.81
C ARG A 568 0.72 20.63 28.14
N THR A 569 -0.09 20.86 27.10
CA THR A 569 -0.15 22.13 26.36
C THR A 569 -1.58 22.40 25.88
N GLU A 570 -1.92 23.67 25.69
CA GLU A 570 -3.21 24.12 25.17
C GLU A 570 -3.21 24.14 23.65
N TRP A 571 -4.23 23.57 23.03
CA TRP A 571 -4.29 23.42 21.59
C TRP A 571 -4.36 24.75 20.80
N HIS A 572 -5.01 25.77 21.35
CA HIS A 572 -5.08 27.10 20.73
C HIS A 572 -3.69 27.75 20.55
N HIS A 573 -2.83 27.62 21.57
CA HIS A 573 -1.47 28.13 21.49
C HIS A 573 -0.65 27.44 20.40
N GLU A 574 -0.77 26.14 20.28
CA GLU A 574 -0.03 25.40 19.26
C GLU A 574 -0.53 25.75 17.84
N ILE A 575 -1.84 25.93 17.65
CA ILE A 575 -2.40 26.36 16.36
C ILE A 575 -1.99 27.79 16.02
N ALA A 576 -2.05 28.73 16.99
CA ALA A 576 -1.61 30.11 16.79
C ALA A 576 -0.13 30.18 16.39
N ARG A 577 0.74 29.47 17.12
CA ARG A 577 2.16 29.39 16.81
C ARG A 577 2.45 28.85 15.42
N PHE A 578 1.71 27.83 15.00
CA PHE A 578 1.79 27.29 13.64
C PHE A 578 1.35 28.33 12.62
N TYR A 579 0.21 28.99 12.83
CA TYR A 579 -0.39 29.94 11.90
C TYR A 579 0.50 31.17 11.68
N ASP A 580 1.13 31.68 12.73
CA ASP A 580 2.04 32.84 12.68
C ASP A 580 3.25 32.60 11.76
N VAL A 581 3.68 31.36 11.60
CA VAL A 581 4.79 31.00 10.69
C VAL A 581 4.26 30.68 9.31
N PHE A 582 3.13 29.96 9.21
CA PHE A 582 2.59 29.43 7.97
C PHE A 582 1.91 30.48 7.09
N HIS A 583 1.04 31.32 7.67
CA HIS A 583 0.24 32.28 6.90
C HIS A 583 1.08 33.31 6.13
N PRO A 584 2.19 33.88 6.66
CA PRO A 584 3.08 34.75 5.89
C PRO A 584 3.70 34.07 4.66
N GLU A 585 4.00 32.77 4.72
CA GLU A 585 4.49 32.01 3.56
C GLU A 585 3.40 31.90 2.48
N VAL A 586 2.15 31.68 2.91
CA VAL A 586 0.96 31.65 2.01
C VAL A 586 0.81 32.99 1.29
N GLU A 587 0.81 34.10 2.03
CA GLU A 587 0.70 35.45 1.43
C GLU A 587 1.84 35.73 0.43
N LYS A 588 3.07 35.35 0.79
CA LYS A 588 4.24 35.51 -0.08
C LYS A 588 4.06 34.69 -1.38
N ALA A 589 3.68 33.42 -1.27
CA ALA A 589 3.46 32.56 -2.42
C ALA A 589 2.30 33.06 -3.31
N GLU A 590 1.26 33.64 -2.72
CA GLU A 590 0.14 34.22 -3.47
C GLU A 590 0.56 35.45 -4.28
N LYS A 591 1.33 36.35 -3.69
CA LYS A 591 1.80 37.59 -4.29
C LYS A 591 2.86 37.38 -5.39
N THR A 592 3.60 36.25 -5.35
CA THR A 592 4.63 35.93 -6.34
C THR A 592 4.00 35.78 -7.72
N ARG A 593 4.37 36.65 -8.68
CA ARG A 593 3.93 36.54 -10.09
C ARG A 593 4.80 35.52 -10.81
N THR A 594 4.19 34.58 -11.53
CA THR A 594 4.86 33.67 -12.46
C THR A 594 4.43 34.04 -13.87
N GLU A 595 5.36 34.21 -14.80
CA GLU A 595 5.09 34.50 -16.22
C GLU A 595 4.35 33.35 -16.89
N HIS A 596 4.69 32.11 -16.50
CA HIS A 596 4.04 30.88 -16.95
C HIS A 596 3.49 30.09 -15.77
N LYS A 597 2.51 29.22 -16.00
CA LYS A 597 2.04 28.29 -14.98
C LYS A 597 3.15 27.33 -14.60
N VAL A 598 3.22 27.00 -13.33
CA VAL A 598 4.19 26.03 -12.81
C VAL A 598 4.00 24.67 -13.51
N GLY A 599 5.10 24.07 -13.97
CA GLY A 599 5.05 22.83 -14.76
C GLY A 599 4.81 23.03 -16.26
N GLU A 600 4.83 24.26 -16.76
CA GLU A 600 4.89 24.55 -18.20
C GLU A 600 6.34 24.67 -18.65
N ARG A 601 6.72 23.93 -19.70
CA ARG A 601 8.07 23.94 -20.30
C ARG A 601 7.96 24.24 -21.78
N LEU A 602 8.67 25.28 -22.23
CA LEU A 602 8.83 25.59 -23.65
C LEU A 602 9.79 24.58 -24.28
N LEU A 603 9.36 23.87 -25.31
CA LEU A 603 10.16 22.88 -26.03
C LEU A 603 10.91 23.48 -27.23
N GLY A 604 10.35 24.52 -27.83
CA GLY A 604 10.88 25.18 -29.02
C GLY A 604 9.77 25.76 -29.89
N THR A 605 9.99 25.79 -31.21
CA THR A 605 9.07 26.35 -32.19
C THR A 605 8.67 25.28 -33.20
N ASP A 606 7.39 25.23 -33.55
CA ASP A 606 6.89 24.36 -34.62
C ASP A 606 7.44 24.81 -35.96
N PRO A 607 8.20 23.97 -36.68
CA PRO A 607 8.84 24.35 -37.96
C PRO A 607 7.83 24.65 -39.06
N VAL A 608 6.56 24.21 -38.94
CA VAL A 608 5.53 24.41 -39.96
C VAL A 608 4.77 25.75 -39.76
N SER A 609 4.37 26.02 -38.52
CA SER A 609 3.55 27.22 -38.22
C SER A 609 4.35 28.37 -37.63
N GLY A 610 5.61 28.19 -37.25
CA GLY A 610 6.43 29.18 -36.57
C GLY A 610 5.96 29.51 -35.14
N LYS A 611 4.99 28.75 -34.58
CA LYS A 611 4.40 28.99 -33.26
C LYS A 611 5.17 28.27 -32.15
N PRO A 612 5.17 28.83 -30.91
CA PRO A 612 5.81 28.17 -29.77
C PRO A 612 5.13 26.82 -29.45
N VAL A 613 5.95 25.85 -29.08
CA VAL A 613 5.53 24.53 -28.63
C VAL A 613 5.88 24.40 -27.17
N SER A 614 4.87 24.24 -26.32
CA SER A 614 5.03 24.03 -24.87
C SER A 614 4.39 22.73 -24.42
N VAL A 615 4.91 22.15 -23.35
CA VAL A 615 4.32 21.02 -22.66
C VAL A 615 3.92 21.44 -21.24
N LYS A 616 2.73 20.98 -20.78
CA LYS A 616 2.20 21.34 -19.48
C LYS A 616 1.16 20.34 -18.97
N VAL A 617 0.81 20.46 -17.68
CA VAL A 617 -0.30 19.69 -17.12
C VAL A 617 -1.62 20.36 -17.46
N GLY A 618 -2.39 19.79 -18.40
CA GLY A 618 -3.71 20.24 -18.79
C GLY A 618 -4.82 19.75 -17.85
N ARG A 619 -6.07 20.11 -18.17
CA ARG A 619 -7.26 19.73 -17.37
C ARG A 619 -7.43 18.21 -17.25
N TYR A 620 -7.10 17.47 -18.29
CA TYR A 620 -7.32 16.03 -18.39
C TYR A 620 -6.02 15.20 -18.35
N GLY A 621 -4.90 15.81 -18.04
CA GLY A 621 -3.57 15.20 -17.99
C GLY A 621 -2.51 16.01 -18.70
N PRO A 622 -1.28 15.50 -18.82
CA PRO A 622 -0.19 16.15 -19.54
C PRO A 622 -0.52 16.36 -21.02
N VAL A 623 -0.22 17.55 -21.53
CA VAL A 623 -0.50 17.95 -22.93
C VAL A 623 0.65 18.75 -23.52
N VAL A 624 0.88 18.59 -24.82
CA VAL A 624 1.65 19.52 -25.65
C VAL A 624 0.69 20.55 -26.26
N GLN A 625 1.11 21.79 -26.30
CA GLN A 625 0.38 22.90 -26.91
C GLN A 625 1.25 23.52 -28.00
N ILE A 626 0.67 23.77 -29.17
CA ILE A 626 1.25 24.60 -30.25
C ILE A 626 0.47 25.89 -30.33
N GLY A 627 1.16 27.02 -30.20
CA GLY A 627 0.56 28.37 -30.20
C GLY A 627 0.24 28.91 -28.81
N ASP A 628 -0.03 30.20 -28.71
CA ASP A 628 -0.37 30.89 -27.45
C ASP A 628 -1.90 30.97 -27.29
N VAL A 629 -2.36 30.85 -26.02
CA VAL A 629 -3.78 30.99 -25.66
C VAL A 629 -4.29 32.42 -25.91
N ASN A 630 -3.39 33.40 -25.88
CA ASN A 630 -3.70 34.81 -26.07
C ASN A 630 -3.58 35.26 -27.53
N SER A 631 -3.28 34.33 -28.47
CA SER A 631 -3.24 34.65 -29.91
C SER A 631 -4.63 34.61 -30.56
N ASP A 632 -4.82 35.32 -31.70
CA ASP A 632 -6.07 35.30 -32.45
C ASP A 632 -6.47 33.90 -32.95
N GLU A 633 -5.51 33.01 -33.10
CA GLU A 633 -5.75 31.63 -33.49
C GLU A 633 -5.72 30.69 -32.27
N LYS A 634 -6.74 29.85 -32.19
CA LYS A 634 -6.85 28.85 -31.10
C LYS A 634 -5.64 27.89 -31.10
N PRO A 635 -4.99 27.70 -29.95
CA PRO A 635 -3.89 26.75 -29.84
C PRO A 635 -4.37 25.32 -30.09
N ARG A 636 -3.47 24.52 -30.66
CA ARG A 636 -3.67 23.06 -30.84
C ARG A 636 -3.14 22.32 -29.61
N PHE A 637 -3.81 21.23 -29.23
CA PHE A 637 -3.39 20.40 -28.09
C PHE A 637 -3.29 18.94 -28.48
N ALA A 638 -2.27 18.25 -27.97
CA ALA A 638 -2.12 16.80 -28.03
C ALA A 638 -1.76 16.25 -26.66
N SER A 639 -2.41 15.15 -26.25
CA SER A 639 -2.10 14.48 -24.98
C SER A 639 -0.80 13.67 -25.09
N LEU A 640 0.01 13.65 -24.04
CA LEU A 640 1.17 12.78 -23.93
C LEU A 640 0.74 11.30 -23.89
N GLN A 641 1.60 10.43 -24.34
CA GLN A 641 1.44 8.98 -24.21
C GLN A 641 1.80 8.53 -22.79
N SER A 642 1.41 7.31 -22.41
CA SER A 642 1.61 6.80 -21.05
C SER A 642 3.08 6.59 -20.64
N ASP A 643 3.96 6.50 -21.62
CA ASP A 643 5.42 6.37 -21.47
C ASP A 643 6.17 7.70 -21.57
N GLN A 644 5.46 8.81 -21.75
CA GLN A 644 6.02 10.15 -21.89
C GLN A 644 5.70 11.02 -20.66
N SER A 645 6.68 11.85 -20.26
CA SER A 645 6.56 12.81 -19.17
C SER A 645 6.79 14.24 -19.68
N ILE A 646 6.14 15.21 -19.03
CA ILE A 646 6.39 16.65 -19.31
C ILE A 646 7.84 17.04 -19.07
N PHE A 647 8.58 16.28 -18.26
CA PHE A 647 9.95 16.58 -17.90
C PHE A 647 10.95 16.13 -18.96
N ASP A 648 10.66 15.04 -19.68
CA ASP A 648 11.63 14.34 -20.55
C ASP A 648 11.28 14.45 -22.04
N ILE A 649 10.04 14.79 -22.40
CA ILE A 649 9.62 14.88 -23.82
C ILE A 649 10.44 15.91 -24.60
N THR A 650 10.94 15.51 -25.78
CA THR A 650 11.64 16.40 -26.72
C THR A 650 10.67 17.09 -27.65
N LEU A 651 11.15 18.17 -28.33
CA LEU A 651 10.35 18.87 -29.37
C LEU A 651 9.93 17.92 -30.49
N GLU A 652 10.84 17.06 -30.95
CA GLU A 652 10.54 16.10 -32.03
C GLU A 652 9.43 15.11 -31.62
N GLN A 653 9.53 14.55 -30.41
CA GLN A 653 8.52 13.65 -29.88
C GLN A 653 7.16 14.35 -29.69
N ALA A 654 7.19 15.61 -29.23
CA ALA A 654 6.01 16.44 -29.05
C ALA A 654 5.29 16.73 -30.37
N LEU A 655 6.03 17.04 -31.43
CA LEU A 655 5.45 17.31 -32.76
C LEU A 655 4.79 16.06 -33.36
N LYS A 656 5.37 14.86 -33.16
CA LYS A 656 4.79 13.58 -33.60
C LYS A 656 3.40 13.30 -32.99
N LEU A 657 3.09 13.86 -31.84
CA LEU A 657 1.77 13.70 -31.21
C LEU A 657 0.65 14.40 -32.00
N PHE A 658 0.98 15.43 -32.78
CA PHE A 658 0.03 16.17 -33.61
C PHE A 658 -0.23 15.54 -34.99
N GLU A 659 0.48 14.48 -35.34
CA GLU A 659 0.22 13.64 -36.51
C GLU A 659 -1.04 12.77 -36.32
N LEU A 660 -1.51 12.64 -35.07
CA LEU A 660 -2.74 11.93 -34.75
C LEU A 660 -3.97 12.90 -34.68
N PRO A 661 -5.15 12.50 -35.13
CA PRO A 661 -5.51 11.18 -35.68
C PRO A 661 -4.94 10.94 -37.07
N ARG A 662 -4.50 9.72 -37.33
CA ARG A 662 -3.87 9.28 -38.58
C ARG A 662 -4.71 8.21 -39.27
N THR A 663 -4.98 8.37 -40.57
CA THR A 663 -5.61 7.34 -41.38
C THR A 663 -4.55 6.39 -41.89
N LEU A 664 -4.70 5.10 -41.60
CA LEU A 664 -3.75 4.04 -42.03
C LEU A 664 -4.07 3.52 -43.42
N GLY A 665 -5.32 3.58 -43.83
CA GLY A 665 -5.84 3.02 -45.08
C GLY A 665 -7.27 2.52 -44.93
N SER A 666 -7.69 1.60 -45.80
CA SER A 666 -9.02 1.01 -45.78
C SER A 666 -8.96 -0.49 -45.52
N TYR A 667 -9.88 -0.99 -44.73
CA TYR A 667 -10.11 -2.41 -44.47
C TYR A 667 -11.59 -2.71 -44.54
N GLU A 668 -12.02 -3.73 -45.29
CA GLU A 668 -13.44 -4.09 -45.52
C GLU A 668 -14.28 -2.88 -45.94
N ASP A 669 -13.80 -2.10 -46.93
CA ASP A 669 -14.45 -0.91 -47.49
C ASP A 669 -14.70 0.24 -46.46
N ALA A 670 -14.00 0.25 -45.36
CA ALA A 670 -14.09 1.29 -44.37
C ALA A 670 -12.70 1.77 -43.92
N GLU A 671 -12.62 3.06 -43.65
CA GLU A 671 -11.40 3.74 -43.19
C GLU A 671 -10.96 3.20 -41.83
N VAL A 672 -9.65 2.93 -41.69
CA VAL A 672 -8.99 2.57 -40.43
C VAL A 672 -8.22 3.80 -39.94
N THR A 673 -8.62 4.36 -38.81
CA THR A 673 -7.97 5.54 -38.19
C THR A 673 -7.41 5.19 -36.84
N VAL A 674 -6.24 5.78 -36.53
CA VAL A 674 -5.60 5.71 -35.21
C VAL A 674 -5.66 7.05 -34.53
N ALA A 675 -6.03 7.03 -33.25
CA ALA A 675 -6.11 8.23 -32.43
C ALA A 675 -5.82 7.89 -30.96
N VAL A 676 -5.58 8.93 -30.16
CA VAL A 676 -5.48 8.83 -28.71
C VAL A 676 -6.75 9.42 -28.09
N GLY A 677 -7.41 8.63 -27.25
CA GLY A 677 -8.64 9.01 -26.56
C GLY A 677 -8.47 8.98 -25.02
N ARG A 678 -9.57 9.27 -24.31
CA ARG A 678 -9.62 9.31 -22.85
C ARG A 678 -9.11 8.03 -22.17
N PHE A 679 -9.24 6.89 -22.84
CA PHE A 679 -8.88 5.56 -22.33
C PHE A 679 -7.58 5.03 -22.96
N GLY A 680 -6.78 5.90 -23.59
CA GLY A 680 -5.52 5.55 -24.27
C GLY A 680 -5.64 5.50 -25.79
N PRO A 681 -4.57 5.06 -26.49
CA PRO A 681 -4.55 4.95 -27.93
C PRO A 681 -5.48 3.84 -28.44
N TYR A 682 -6.11 4.10 -29.60
CA TYR A 682 -7.06 3.18 -30.20
C TYR A 682 -7.04 3.21 -31.72
N VAL A 683 -7.43 2.09 -32.32
CA VAL A 683 -7.79 1.96 -33.73
C VAL A 683 -9.32 2.08 -33.84
N LYS A 684 -9.81 2.92 -34.74
CA LYS A 684 -11.23 3.07 -35.07
C LYS A 684 -11.51 2.45 -36.45
N HIS A 685 -12.49 1.57 -36.54
CA HIS A 685 -12.96 0.93 -37.77
C HIS A 685 -14.47 0.67 -37.69
N LYS A 686 -15.24 1.05 -38.72
CA LYS A 686 -16.72 0.89 -38.78
C LYS A 686 -17.44 1.34 -37.48
N GLY A 687 -17.01 2.46 -36.90
CA GLY A 687 -17.58 2.99 -35.65
C GLY A 687 -17.21 2.24 -34.36
N LYS A 688 -16.44 1.15 -34.45
CA LYS A 688 -15.91 0.42 -33.31
C LYS A 688 -14.49 0.88 -32.96
N PHE A 689 -14.16 0.83 -31.66
CA PHE A 689 -12.86 1.26 -31.13
C PHE A 689 -12.13 0.04 -30.58
N VAL A 690 -10.88 -0.15 -30.97
CA VAL A 690 -10.00 -1.24 -30.52
C VAL A 690 -8.81 -0.60 -29.82
N SER A 691 -8.56 -0.92 -28.54
CA SER A 691 -7.40 -0.38 -27.81
C SER A 691 -6.11 -0.93 -28.40
N ILE A 692 -5.13 -0.06 -28.57
CA ILE A 692 -3.75 -0.44 -28.92
C ILE A 692 -3.08 -0.89 -27.61
N PRO A 693 -2.43 -2.06 -27.59
CA PRO A 693 -1.73 -2.56 -26.40
C PRO A 693 -0.61 -1.63 -25.94
N ALA A 694 -0.32 -1.66 -24.63
CA ALA A 694 0.86 -0.98 -24.08
C ALA A 694 2.13 -1.49 -24.78
N GLY A 695 3.04 -0.57 -25.13
CA GLY A 695 4.28 -0.89 -25.84
C GLY A 695 4.19 -0.74 -27.38
N GLN A 696 2.99 -0.62 -27.97
CA GLN A 696 2.83 -0.26 -29.38
C GLN A 696 2.57 1.25 -29.54
N SER A 697 3.41 1.92 -30.34
CA SER A 697 3.25 3.36 -30.61
C SER A 697 2.11 3.62 -31.60
N PRO A 698 1.10 4.43 -31.26
CA PRO A 698 0.02 4.80 -32.17
C PRO A 698 0.53 5.61 -33.39
N ALA A 699 1.68 6.26 -33.28
CA ALA A 699 2.30 6.97 -34.39
C ALA A 699 3.01 6.02 -35.37
N ALA A 700 3.44 4.83 -34.91
CA ALA A 700 4.22 3.88 -35.72
C ALA A 700 3.40 2.70 -36.23
N ILE A 701 2.24 2.38 -35.64
CA ILE A 701 1.42 1.22 -36.00
C ILE A 701 1.06 1.21 -37.50
N THR A 702 1.22 0.06 -38.14
CA THR A 702 0.90 -0.15 -39.54
C THR A 702 -0.57 -0.53 -39.75
N LEU A 703 -1.05 -0.50 -41.02
CA LEU A 703 -2.41 -0.96 -41.34
C LEU A 703 -2.60 -2.45 -40.98
N ASP A 704 -1.60 -3.30 -41.29
CA ASP A 704 -1.67 -4.73 -41.05
C ASP A 704 -1.78 -5.03 -39.55
N GLU A 705 -0.96 -4.41 -38.72
CA GLU A 705 -1.04 -4.53 -37.26
C GLU A 705 -2.38 -4.03 -36.69
N ALA A 706 -2.91 -2.93 -37.22
CA ALA A 706 -4.22 -2.43 -36.83
C ALA A 706 -5.36 -3.41 -37.22
N VAL A 707 -5.26 -4.05 -38.38
CA VAL A 707 -6.21 -5.07 -38.82
C VAL A 707 -6.12 -6.32 -37.95
N GLU A 708 -4.92 -6.76 -37.56
CA GLU A 708 -4.74 -7.85 -36.59
C GLU A 708 -5.43 -7.57 -35.26
N LEU A 709 -5.30 -6.36 -34.74
CA LEU A 709 -5.99 -5.94 -33.51
C LEU A 709 -7.52 -5.95 -33.68
N ILE A 710 -8.03 -5.50 -34.82
CA ILE A 710 -9.47 -5.52 -35.14
C ILE A 710 -9.98 -6.96 -35.18
N VAL A 711 -9.29 -7.85 -35.91
CA VAL A 711 -9.65 -9.27 -36.05
C VAL A 711 -9.59 -9.96 -34.69
N SER A 712 -8.49 -9.82 -33.96
CA SER A 712 -8.32 -10.42 -32.62
C SER A 712 -9.44 -10.02 -31.67
N LYS A 713 -9.87 -8.75 -31.70
CA LYS A 713 -10.98 -8.29 -30.89
C LYS A 713 -12.32 -8.89 -31.32
N ARG A 714 -12.58 -9.00 -32.62
CA ARG A 714 -13.79 -9.65 -33.14
C ARG A 714 -13.84 -11.12 -32.76
N ASP A 715 -12.72 -11.84 -32.88
CA ASP A 715 -12.61 -13.24 -32.48
C ASP A 715 -12.82 -13.41 -30.96
N ALA A 716 -12.28 -12.50 -30.15
CA ALA A 716 -12.51 -12.51 -28.72
C ALA A 716 -13.96 -12.19 -28.35
N GLU A 717 -14.63 -11.31 -29.11
CA GLU A 717 -16.06 -11.00 -28.95
C GLU A 717 -16.94 -12.17 -29.39
N SER A 718 -16.62 -12.85 -30.49
CA SER A 718 -17.36 -14.03 -30.98
C SER A 718 -17.24 -15.20 -30.01
N LYS A 719 -16.07 -15.46 -29.45
CA LYS A 719 -15.83 -16.49 -28.41
C LYS A 719 -16.58 -16.23 -27.09
N LYS A 720 -17.01 -14.99 -26.84
CA LYS A 720 -17.86 -14.68 -25.69
C LYS A 720 -19.30 -15.07 -25.86
N VAL A 721 -19.79 -15.17 -27.09
CA VAL A 721 -21.18 -15.54 -27.38
C VAL A 721 -21.26 -17.06 -27.43
N VAL A 722 -21.97 -17.64 -26.47
CA VAL A 722 -22.21 -19.09 -26.39
C VAL A 722 -23.46 -19.45 -27.23
N LYS A 723 -24.54 -18.65 -27.13
CA LYS A 723 -25.78 -18.87 -27.89
C LYS A 723 -26.54 -17.54 -28.07
N VAL A 724 -27.16 -17.39 -29.23
CA VAL A 724 -28.11 -16.31 -29.56
C VAL A 724 -29.44 -16.97 -29.92
N PHE A 725 -30.53 -16.29 -29.65
CA PHE A 725 -31.89 -16.77 -30.00
C PHE A 725 -32.47 -15.84 -31.07
N ASP A 726 -32.80 -16.42 -32.24
CA ASP A 726 -33.31 -15.66 -33.38
C ASP A 726 -34.66 -14.99 -33.08
N ASP A 727 -35.49 -15.62 -32.26
CA ASP A 727 -36.82 -15.15 -31.87
C ASP A 727 -36.73 -14.00 -30.79
N GLU A 728 -35.62 -13.86 -30.08
CA GLU A 728 -35.39 -12.81 -29.05
C GLU A 728 -33.92 -12.35 -29.08
N PRO A 729 -33.54 -11.51 -30.06
CA PRO A 729 -32.14 -11.09 -30.24
C PRO A 729 -31.50 -10.38 -29.04
N ASP A 730 -32.30 -9.79 -28.13
CA ASP A 730 -31.85 -9.15 -26.91
C ASP A 730 -31.41 -10.16 -25.83
N LEU A 731 -31.73 -11.47 -26.03
CA LEU A 731 -31.35 -12.53 -25.12
C LEU A 731 -30.16 -13.32 -25.68
N GLN A 732 -29.07 -13.30 -24.95
CA GLN A 732 -27.84 -14.00 -25.31
C GLN A 732 -27.28 -14.78 -24.13
N ILE A 733 -26.69 -15.92 -24.39
CA ILE A 733 -25.87 -16.66 -23.43
C ILE A 733 -24.40 -16.27 -23.70
N LEU A 734 -23.75 -15.71 -22.71
CA LEU A 734 -22.40 -15.17 -22.83
C LEU A 734 -21.45 -15.84 -21.84
N ASN A 735 -20.20 -16.02 -22.26
CA ASN A 735 -19.10 -16.45 -21.40
C ASN A 735 -18.42 -15.26 -20.74
N GLY A 736 -18.45 -15.18 -19.42
CA GLY A 736 -17.87 -14.09 -18.63
C GLY A 736 -16.78 -14.55 -17.68
N ARG A 737 -16.09 -13.59 -17.05
CA ARG A 737 -15.00 -13.82 -16.09
C ARG A 737 -15.37 -14.76 -14.92
N TYR A 738 -16.66 -14.84 -14.60
CA TYR A 738 -17.18 -15.64 -13.47
C TYR A 738 -18.02 -16.84 -13.94
N GLY A 739 -17.89 -17.23 -15.22
CA GLY A 739 -18.63 -18.31 -15.86
C GLY A 739 -19.70 -17.82 -16.83
N VAL A 740 -20.45 -18.77 -17.38
CA VAL A 740 -21.49 -18.49 -18.37
C VAL A 740 -22.73 -17.88 -17.72
N TYR A 741 -23.32 -16.86 -18.37
CA TYR A 741 -24.47 -16.11 -17.87
C TYR A 741 -25.43 -15.72 -19.02
N ILE A 742 -26.69 -15.44 -18.67
CA ILE A 742 -27.68 -14.92 -19.61
C ILE A 742 -27.62 -13.39 -19.57
N SER A 743 -27.49 -12.75 -20.73
CA SER A 743 -27.65 -11.31 -20.91
C SER A 743 -29.00 -11.04 -21.57
N TYR A 744 -29.85 -10.23 -20.93
CA TYR A 744 -31.16 -9.87 -21.45
C TYR A 744 -31.51 -8.42 -21.08
N LYS A 745 -31.86 -7.59 -22.09
CA LYS A 745 -32.26 -6.19 -21.94
C LYS A 745 -31.32 -5.40 -21.01
N LYS A 746 -30.02 -5.48 -21.26
CA LYS A 746 -28.93 -4.82 -20.47
C LYS A 746 -28.80 -5.31 -19.01
N SER A 747 -29.39 -6.42 -18.66
CA SER A 747 -29.25 -7.05 -17.35
C SER A 747 -28.61 -8.45 -17.48
N ASN A 748 -27.81 -8.83 -16.48
CA ASN A 748 -27.12 -10.13 -16.47
C ASN A 748 -27.70 -11.04 -15.40
N TYR A 749 -28.01 -12.29 -15.78
CA TYR A 749 -28.60 -13.29 -14.93
C TYR A 749 -27.68 -14.51 -14.85
N LYS A 750 -27.50 -15.02 -13.65
CA LYS A 750 -26.59 -16.14 -13.40
C LYS A 750 -27.28 -17.46 -13.74
N ILE A 751 -26.60 -18.30 -14.51
CA ILE A 751 -27.07 -19.67 -14.77
C ILE A 751 -26.81 -20.53 -13.53
N PRO A 752 -27.80 -21.30 -13.04
CA PRO A 752 -27.60 -22.21 -11.90
C PRO A 752 -26.52 -23.24 -12.19
N LYS A 753 -25.70 -23.57 -11.20
CA LYS A 753 -24.62 -24.56 -11.32
C LYS A 753 -25.09 -25.97 -11.58
N THR A 754 -26.38 -26.23 -11.41
CA THR A 754 -27.04 -27.52 -11.72
C THR A 754 -27.18 -27.78 -13.22
N ILE A 755 -27.02 -26.75 -14.06
CA ILE A 755 -27.06 -26.85 -15.52
C ILE A 755 -25.63 -27.09 -16.01
N SER A 756 -25.37 -28.30 -16.46
CA SER A 756 -24.06 -28.75 -16.93
C SER A 756 -23.71 -28.23 -18.34
N ASP A 757 -24.70 -28.03 -19.20
CA ASP A 757 -24.51 -27.49 -20.55
C ASP A 757 -25.36 -26.24 -20.79
N PRO A 758 -24.80 -25.03 -20.55
CA PRO A 758 -25.50 -23.79 -20.84
C PRO A 758 -25.83 -23.53 -22.31
N ALA A 759 -25.11 -24.16 -23.24
CA ALA A 759 -25.37 -24.01 -24.68
C ALA A 759 -26.64 -24.73 -25.13
N ALA A 760 -27.05 -25.77 -24.40
CA ALA A 760 -28.27 -26.53 -24.69
C ALA A 760 -29.56 -25.82 -24.26
N LEU A 761 -29.48 -24.78 -23.39
CA LEU A 761 -30.65 -24.06 -22.88
C LEU A 761 -31.55 -23.53 -24.02
N THR A 762 -32.85 -23.77 -23.88
CA THR A 762 -33.88 -23.20 -24.74
C THR A 762 -34.27 -21.78 -24.34
N LEU A 763 -34.96 -21.07 -25.23
CA LEU A 763 -35.48 -19.73 -24.93
C LEU A 763 -36.40 -19.73 -23.69
N ALA A 764 -37.27 -20.73 -23.61
CA ALA A 764 -38.22 -20.86 -22.49
C ALA A 764 -37.50 -21.06 -21.15
N GLU A 765 -36.50 -21.93 -21.10
CA GLU A 765 -35.70 -22.17 -19.91
C GLU A 765 -34.89 -20.94 -19.49
N CYS A 766 -34.34 -20.20 -20.47
CA CYS A 766 -33.66 -18.92 -20.18
C CYS A 766 -34.62 -17.89 -19.57
N MET A 767 -35.83 -17.77 -20.08
CA MET A 767 -36.85 -16.85 -19.55
C MET A 767 -37.33 -17.29 -18.17
N GLU A 768 -37.41 -18.57 -17.88
CA GLU A 768 -37.70 -19.09 -16.54
C GLU A 768 -36.59 -18.72 -15.53
N ILE A 769 -35.33 -18.90 -15.92
CA ILE A 769 -34.18 -18.51 -15.10
C ILE A 769 -34.19 -16.99 -14.82
N ILE A 770 -34.54 -16.17 -15.80
CA ILE A 770 -34.66 -14.70 -15.66
C ILE A 770 -35.78 -14.35 -14.69
N ASN A 771 -36.96 -14.96 -14.84
CA ASN A 771 -38.13 -14.64 -14.01
C ASN A 771 -37.97 -15.08 -12.55
N ASN A 772 -37.17 -16.10 -12.29
CA ASN A 772 -36.88 -16.62 -10.96
C ASN A 772 -35.74 -15.85 -10.24
N GLN A 773 -35.12 -14.87 -10.89
CA GLN A 773 -34.07 -14.06 -10.28
C GLN A 773 -34.45 -12.58 -10.28
N PRO A 774 -34.34 -11.86 -9.11
CA PRO A 774 -34.57 -10.44 -9.11
C PRO A 774 -33.52 -9.74 -9.99
N ALA A 775 -33.96 -8.87 -10.87
CA ALA A 775 -33.10 -8.08 -11.75
C ALA A 775 -32.11 -7.28 -10.89
N LYS A 776 -30.83 -7.63 -10.94
CA LYS A 776 -29.79 -6.78 -10.36
C LYS A 776 -29.72 -5.53 -11.22
N LYS A 777 -30.28 -4.41 -10.70
CA LYS A 777 -30.12 -3.09 -11.30
C LYS A 777 -28.63 -2.87 -11.56
N ALA A 778 -28.28 -2.58 -12.80
CA ALA A 778 -26.93 -2.18 -13.16
C ALA A 778 -26.51 -1.03 -12.21
N VAL A 779 -25.48 -1.27 -11.42
CA VAL A 779 -24.89 -0.23 -10.56
C VAL A 779 -24.36 0.82 -11.53
N ARG A 780 -25.11 1.91 -11.71
CA ARG A 780 -24.57 3.12 -12.33
C ARG A 780 -23.39 3.56 -11.47
N ARG A 781 -22.18 3.28 -11.91
CA ARG A 781 -21.01 4.01 -11.41
C ARG A 781 -21.29 5.49 -11.64
N LYS A 782 -21.59 6.22 -10.57
CA LYS A 782 -21.59 7.69 -10.61
C LYS A 782 -20.21 8.11 -11.12
N LYS A 783 -20.24 8.88 -12.19
CA LYS A 783 -19.07 9.55 -12.77
C LYS A 783 -18.42 10.48 -11.75
#